data_fad235b6f1a0c14fa9bf84a0f32dc988
#
_entry.id   fad235b6f1a0c14fa9bf84a0f32dc988
#
_cell.length_a   1.000
_cell.length_b   1.000
_cell.length_c   1.000
_cell.angle_alpha   90.00
_cell.angle_beta   90.00
_cell.angle_gamma   90.00
#
_symmetry.space_group_name_H-M   'P 1'
#
loop_
_entity.id
_entity.type
_entity.pdbx_description
1 polymer ?
#
loop_
_entity_poly.entity_id
_entity_poly.type
_entity_poly.pdbx_seq_one_letter_code
_entity_poly.pdbx_strand_id
1 'polypeptide(L)'
;MSRLTYGPITPRQFQILTNLSVDDRSLNLVADDRSSVEKKLLLDIAVQNKIARDARPETSLLKDHLRSLLRTSNELNYPQGIKDMYNRALDDLDHSDYLALDQPNVYSKGSRFNNGAPTKSWLDPKLWSHENPGVAPGKRSMAHAFLVSVQPGLSHIYADNGITQPYAFKASNSDPDTLSYDEAMADVDRDKWIEAAIQEILSLEKEDTWTEVDIEEALSKVLPSQWVFRRKRTPDGNIKAYKARSVCRGDLEQGTFDTFAPVVAWSTVRFFLILSLILDWHTCSIDFSSAFVQAKLDKKVWIHLPRGFQSTRPGKTCLRLNKSIYGLSVAPKLWYEHLFAALKKDGFVASKYDPCLLFKKEMMLVIYVDDVGIAAKYKKEVDLLVQRLEDQGFKLTREGTFSEFLGIKFEKNNKDNSINMTQKGLIKKIIATAGMNDCNPNWTPASTTPLGIDPDGEPMDEEWSYRSIVGMLLYLTTNTRPDCSFAVSQVGRFCHDPKKSHATAIKTIVRYLHRTSDKGMIVRPTGILNLENYVDASFANSYGVEPAEDPVSVKSRTGIIVFLAGCPLIWKSQLQQSIALSTFQSEYQALSHSMRILIPLRGLLLETSAKLMLPAALTSTILCRTHEDNASALLLANSQHLNNRNKYLAVKLHHFWSHVKPGIIEVVKCDTKEMIADHLTKPLVREVFERLRKMMMGW
;
A
#
# COMPACT_ATOMS: atom_id res chain seq x y z
N MET A 1 -6.28 14.62 -54.00
CA MET A 1 -6.87 13.60 -53.12
C MET A 1 -6.06 12.34 -53.27
N SER A 2 -5.04 12.14 -52.45
CA SER A 2 -4.22 10.91 -52.44
C SER A 2 -4.97 9.85 -51.66
N ARG A 3 -5.29 8.74 -52.31
CA ARG A 3 -5.82 7.53 -51.67
C ARG A 3 -4.74 6.97 -50.72
N LEU A 4 -4.90 7.14 -49.45
CA LEU A 4 -4.13 6.40 -48.42
C LEU A 4 -4.56 4.94 -48.48
N THR A 5 -3.75 4.09 -49.10
CA THR A 5 -3.88 2.63 -49.05
C THR A 5 -3.36 2.14 -47.69
N TYR A 6 -4.24 1.59 -46.88
CA TYR A 6 -3.92 1.11 -45.58
C TYR A 6 -3.57 -0.38 -45.63
N GLY A 7 -2.35 -0.72 -45.20
CA GLY A 7 -1.91 -2.12 -45.06
C GLY A 7 -2.47 -2.80 -43.83
N PRO A 8 -2.33 -4.13 -43.72
CA PRO A 8 -2.80 -4.91 -42.56
C PRO A 8 -2.14 -4.44 -41.26
N ILE A 9 -2.87 -4.56 -40.16
CA ILE A 9 -2.38 -4.21 -38.82
C ILE A 9 -1.14 -5.06 -38.49
N THR A 10 -0.03 -4.41 -38.16
CA THR A 10 1.20 -5.11 -37.79
C THR A 10 1.12 -5.71 -36.38
N PRO A 11 1.89 -6.78 -36.06
CA PRO A 11 1.93 -7.36 -34.73
C PRO A 11 2.26 -6.33 -33.63
N ARG A 12 3.04 -5.29 -33.94
CA ARG A 12 3.40 -4.20 -33.03
C ARG A 12 2.20 -3.30 -32.71
N GLN A 13 1.35 -3.04 -33.70
CA GLN A 13 0.11 -2.28 -33.52
C GLN A 13 -0.91 -3.09 -32.70
N PHE A 14 -0.97 -4.41 -32.91
CA PHE A 14 -1.78 -5.31 -32.10
C PHE A 14 -1.31 -5.37 -30.62
N GLN A 15 0.00 -5.35 -30.40
CA GLN A 15 0.58 -5.34 -29.06
C GLN A 15 0.34 -4.00 -28.34
N ILE A 16 0.25 -2.90 -29.07
CA ILE A 16 -0.16 -1.59 -28.53
C ILE A 16 -1.63 -1.63 -28.09
N LEU A 17 -2.50 -2.29 -28.85
CA LEU A 17 -3.92 -2.45 -28.49
C LEU A 17 -4.12 -3.30 -27.22
N THR A 18 -3.37 -4.38 -27.06
CA THR A 18 -3.46 -5.24 -25.87
C THR A 18 -2.88 -4.61 -24.62
N ASN A 19 -2.00 -3.60 -24.77
CA ASN A 19 -1.42 -2.85 -23.65
C ASN A 19 -2.20 -1.56 -23.31
N LEU A 20 -3.17 -1.19 -24.14
CA LEU A 20 -4.12 -0.13 -23.81
C LEU A 20 -5.17 -0.73 -22.88
N SER A 21 -5.35 -0.15 -21.70
CA SER A 21 -6.49 -0.43 -20.84
C SER A 21 -7.77 0.18 -21.45
N VAL A 22 -8.17 -0.36 -22.59
CA VAL A 22 -9.43 -0.04 -23.24
C VAL A 22 -10.47 -0.98 -22.63
N ASP A 23 -11.67 -0.47 -22.35
CA ASP A 23 -12.81 -1.23 -21.85
C ASP A 23 -12.95 -2.57 -22.60
N ASP A 24 -13.11 -3.68 -21.89
CA ASP A 24 -13.16 -5.06 -22.42
C ASP A 24 -14.08 -5.25 -23.63
N ARG A 25 -15.09 -4.38 -23.79
CA ARG A 25 -16.00 -4.38 -24.93
C ARG A 25 -15.33 -3.96 -26.25
N SER A 26 -14.33 -3.08 -26.18
CA SER A 26 -13.59 -2.61 -27.36
C SER A 26 -12.59 -3.65 -27.86
N LEU A 27 -12.04 -4.49 -26.96
CA LEU A 27 -11.13 -5.57 -27.30
C LEU A 27 -11.86 -6.76 -27.98
N ASN A 28 -13.09 -7.06 -27.54
CA ASN A 28 -13.92 -8.08 -28.17
C ASN A 28 -14.35 -7.72 -29.60
N LEU A 29 -14.41 -6.40 -29.91
CA LEU A 29 -14.72 -5.92 -31.24
C LEU A 29 -13.56 -6.10 -32.23
N VAL A 30 -12.32 -6.20 -31.76
CA VAL A 30 -11.11 -6.40 -32.59
C VAL A 30 -10.86 -7.87 -32.95
N ALA A 31 -11.40 -8.78 -32.15
CA ALA A 31 -11.27 -10.23 -32.38
C ALA A 31 -12.25 -10.81 -33.42
N ASP A 32 -13.20 -10.00 -33.88
CA ASP A 32 -14.26 -10.40 -34.81
C ASP A 32 -13.82 -10.24 -36.27
N ASP A 33 -14.53 -10.94 -37.21
CA ASP A 33 -14.21 -11.04 -38.66
C ASP A 33 -14.52 -9.74 -39.45
N ARG A 34 -14.09 -8.59 -38.94
CA ARG A 34 -14.35 -7.26 -39.49
C ARG A 34 -13.30 -6.85 -40.53
N SER A 35 -13.71 -5.97 -41.43
CA SER A 35 -12.83 -5.46 -42.46
C SER A 35 -11.59 -4.76 -41.87
N SER A 36 -10.48 -4.78 -42.59
CA SER A 36 -9.21 -4.15 -42.22
C SER A 36 -9.37 -2.64 -41.91
N VAL A 37 -10.35 -1.99 -42.53
CA VAL A 37 -10.67 -0.56 -42.36
C VAL A 37 -11.32 -0.30 -41.00
N GLU A 38 -12.26 -1.17 -40.58
CA GLU A 38 -12.94 -1.06 -39.28
C GLU A 38 -11.99 -1.29 -38.11
N LYS A 39 -11.08 -2.29 -38.22
CA LYS A 39 -10.06 -2.58 -37.20
C LYS A 39 -9.10 -1.38 -37.02
N LYS A 40 -8.73 -0.70 -38.11
CA LYS A 40 -7.86 0.47 -38.05
C LYS A 40 -8.54 1.69 -37.46
N LEU A 41 -9.81 1.89 -37.78
CA LEU A 41 -10.63 2.97 -37.24
C LEU A 41 -10.76 2.84 -35.71
N LEU A 42 -10.97 1.60 -35.22
CA LEU A 42 -11.04 1.29 -33.80
C LEU A 42 -9.70 1.56 -33.08
N LEU A 43 -8.59 1.24 -33.75
CA LEU A 43 -7.25 1.55 -33.25
C LEU A 43 -7.01 3.06 -33.15
N ASP A 44 -7.38 3.81 -34.18
CA ASP A 44 -7.20 5.27 -34.21
C ASP A 44 -8.02 5.94 -33.08
N ILE A 45 -9.24 5.47 -32.82
CA ILE A 45 -10.09 5.96 -31.71
C ILE A 45 -9.46 5.61 -30.35
N ALA A 46 -8.97 4.38 -30.16
CA ALA A 46 -8.35 3.98 -28.92
C ALA A 46 -7.07 4.77 -28.63
N VAL A 47 -6.26 5.04 -29.66
CA VAL A 47 -5.05 5.87 -29.55
C VAL A 47 -5.40 7.31 -29.23
N GLN A 48 -6.41 7.88 -29.90
CA GLN A 48 -6.85 9.26 -29.67
C GLN A 48 -7.48 9.43 -28.28
N ASN A 49 -8.26 8.47 -27.81
CA ASN A 49 -8.81 8.48 -26.44
C ASN A 49 -7.69 8.39 -25.37
N LYS A 50 -6.59 7.69 -25.65
CA LYS A 50 -5.43 7.68 -24.78
C LYS A 50 -4.71 9.01 -24.77
N ILE A 51 -4.46 9.61 -25.94
CA ILE A 51 -3.86 10.94 -26.06
C ILE A 51 -4.70 11.98 -25.32
N ALA A 52 -6.03 11.90 -25.39
CA ALA A 52 -6.94 12.80 -24.68
C ALA A 52 -6.91 12.65 -23.15
N ARG A 53 -6.68 11.46 -22.64
CA ARG A 53 -6.50 11.22 -21.21
C ARG A 53 -5.17 11.76 -20.69
N ASP A 54 -4.13 11.72 -21.54
CA ASP A 54 -2.77 12.08 -21.16
C ASP A 54 -2.46 13.58 -21.41
N ALA A 55 -3.19 14.27 -22.34
CA ALA A 55 -2.94 15.64 -22.79
C ALA A 55 -4.17 16.55 -22.65
N ARG A 56 -4.40 17.08 -21.46
CA ARG A 56 -5.56 17.89 -21.08
C ARG A 56 -5.79 19.25 -21.80
N PRO A 57 -4.81 19.94 -22.42
CA PRO A 57 -5.08 21.15 -23.20
C PRO A 57 -5.69 20.91 -24.59
N GLU A 58 -5.73 19.68 -25.07
CA GLU A 58 -6.09 19.33 -26.46
C GLU A 58 -7.47 18.66 -26.62
N THR A 59 -8.30 18.62 -25.57
CA THR A 59 -9.65 18.02 -25.62
C THR A 59 -10.56 18.64 -26.67
N SER A 60 -10.41 19.93 -26.94
CA SER A 60 -11.17 20.63 -27.98
C SER A 60 -10.84 20.13 -29.38
N LEU A 61 -9.55 19.95 -29.70
CA LEU A 61 -9.09 19.41 -30.97
C LEU A 61 -9.56 17.97 -31.19
N LEU A 62 -9.59 17.17 -30.15
CA LEU A 62 -10.05 15.79 -30.19
C LEU A 62 -11.55 15.70 -30.41
N LYS A 63 -12.35 16.55 -29.79
CA LYS A 63 -13.80 16.66 -30.04
C LYS A 63 -14.09 17.01 -31.50
N ASP A 64 -13.35 17.95 -32.07
CA ASP A 64 -13.51 18.35 -33.48
C ASP A 64 -13.09 17.24 -34.44
N HIS A 65 -12.06 16.48 -34.08
CA HIS A 65 -11.65 15.30 -34.86
C HIS A 65 -12.72 14.18 -34.80
N LEU A 66 -13.27 13.85 -33.63
CA LEU A 66 -14.34 12.86 -33.48
C LEU A 66 -15.62 13.27 -34.21
N ARG A 67 -15.99 14.56 -34.17
CA ARG A 67 -17.10 15.10 -34.94
C ARG A 67 -16.89 14.98 -36.44
N SER A 68 -15.64 15.19 -36.93
CA SER A 68 -15.25 14.97 -38.31
C SER A 68 -15.40 13.49 -38.70
N LEU A 69 -14.92 12.57 -37.87
CA LEU A 69 -15.04 11.12 -38.10
C LEU A 69 -16.51 10.68 -38.15
N LEU A 70 -17.35 11.22 -37.25
CA LEU A 70 -18.79 10.95 -37.23
C LEU A 70 -19.48 11.43 -38.54
N ARG A 71 -19.14 12.63 -39.02
CA ARG A 71 -19.63 13.13 -40.32
C ARG A 71 -19.23 12.20 -41.48
N THR A 72 -17.94 11.83 -41.53
CA THR A 72 -17.43 10.93 -42.57
C THR A 72 -18.10 9.54 -42.48
N SER A 73 -18.36 9.04 -41.28
CA SER A 73 -19.06 7.78 -41.09
C SER A 73 -20.52 7.80 -41.57
N ASN A 74 -21.17 8.97 -41.47
CA ASN A 74 -22.53 9.20 -41.98
C ASN A 74 -22.52 9.30 -43.52
N GLU A 75 -21.56 10.04 -44.09
CA GLU A 75 -21.40 10.22 -45.57
C GLU A 75 -21.05 8.91 -46.25
N LEU A 76 -20.23 8.05 -45.65
CA LEU A 76 -19.83 6.74 -46.16
C LEU A 76 -20.73 5.59 -45.75
N ASN A 77 -21.85 5.88 -45.12
CA ASN A 77 -22.88 4.92 -44.67
C ASN A 77 -22.34 3.73 -43.85
N TYR A 78 -21.49 4.03 -42.88
CA TYR A 78 -20.94 3.03 -41.96
C TYR A 78 -22.03 2.35 -41.12
N PRO A 79 -21.80 1.11 -40.66
CA PRO A 79 -22.72 0.39 -39.76
C PRO A 79 -23.08 1.23 -38.53
N GLN A 80 -24.34 1.13 -38.07
CA GLN A 80 -24.87 1.93 -36.96
C GLN A 80 -24.01 1.79 -35.70
N GLY A 81 -23.49 0.61 -35.40
CA GLY A 81 -22.62 0.36 -34.24
C GLY A 81 -21.34 1.20 -34.20
N ILE A 82 -20.80 1.59 -35.38
CA ILE A 82 -19.63 2.48 -35.48
C ILE A 82 -20.03 3.93 -35.16
N LYS A 83 -21.20 4.36 -35.67
CA LYS A 83 -21.74 5.71 -35.39
C LYS A 83 -22.05 5.88 -33.90
N ASP A 84 -22.64 4.85 -33.28
CA ASP A 84 -22.95 4.83 -31.84
C ASP A 84 -21.69 4.86 -30.98
N MET A 85 -20.58 4.31 -31.47
CA MET A 85 -19.28 4.33 -30.80
C MET A 85 -18.63 5.73 -30.84
N TYR A 86 -18.72 6.47 -31.97
CA TYR A 86 -18.26 7.84 -32.03
C TYR A 86 -19.09 8.77 -31.14
N ASN A 87 -20.42 8.57 -31.08
CA ASN A 87 -21.28 9.33 -30.20
C ASN A 87 -20.92 9.07 -28.71
N ARG A 88 -20.73 7.81 -28.32
CA ARG A 88 -20.30 7.50 -26.92
C ARG A 88 -18.93 8.11 -26.59
N ALA A 89 -17.96 8.07 -27.54
CA ALA A 89 -16.67 8.69 -27.32
C ALA A 89 -16.75 10.22 -27.15
N LEU A 90 -17.69 10.88 -27.85
CA LEU A 90 -17.99 12.30 -27.66
C LEU A 90 -18.64 12.57 -26.31
N ASP A 91 -19.61 11.73 -25.89
CA ASP A 91 -20.29 11.83 -24.61
C ASP A 91 -19.31 11.61 -23.45
N ASP A 92 -18.39 10.64 -23.59
CA ASP A 92 -17.34 10.38 -22.60
C ASP A 92 -16.36 11.57 -22.46
N LEU A 93 -16.04 12.25 -23.58
CA LEU A 93 -15.21 13.46 -23.57
C LEU A 93 -15.95 14.66 -22.99
N ASP A 94 -17.25 14.80 -23.23
CA ASP A 94 -18.06 15.85 -22.63
C ASP A 94 -18.19 15.62 -21.10
N HIS A 95 -18.31 14.37 -20.66
CA HIS A 95 -18.26 14.01 -19.25
C HIS A 95 -16.88 14.21 -18.62
N SER A 96 -15.80 13.92 -19.35
CA SER A 96 -14.43 14.13 -18.87
C SER A 96 -14.08 15.60 -18.74
N ASP A 97 -14.56 16.45 -19.64
CA ASP A 97 -14.40 17.91 -19.55
C ASP A 97 -15.16 18.48 -18.37
N TYR A 98 -16.37 17.98 -18.10
CA TYR A 98 -17.13 18.33 -16.91
C TYR A 98 -16.39 17.93 -15.63
N LEU A 99 -15.79 16.76 -15.60
CA LEU A 99 -14.95 16.30 -14.49
C LEU A 99 -13.63 17.07 -14.39
N ALA A 100 -13.05 17.50 -15.51
CA ALA A 100 -11.80 18.27 -15.56
C ALA A 100 -12.01 19.73 -15.13
N LEU A 101 -13.09 20.37 -15.54
CA LEU A 101 -13.47 21.72 -15.09
C LEU A 101 -13.76 21.76 -13.59
N ASP A 102 -14.19 20.65 -13.03
CA ASP A 102 -14.56 20.48 -11.63
C ASP A 102 -13.41 19.88 -10.79
N GLN A 103 -12.24 19.59 -11.38
CA GLN A 103 -11.10 19.02 -10.65
C GLN A 103 -10.53 19.93 -9.54
N PRO A 104 -10.47 21.24 -9.69
CA PRO A 104 -10.19 22.13 -8.55
C PRO A 104 -11.26 22.00 -7.47
N ASN A 105 -12.47 21.63 -7.85
CA ASN A 105 -13.66 21.49 -7.01
C ASN A 105 -14.00 20.03 -6.64
N VAL A 106 -13.21 19.04 -7.05
CA VAL A 106 -13.45 17.63 -6.64
C VAL A 106 -13.42 17.49 -5.12
N TYR A 107 -12.61 18.30 -4.45
CA TYR A 107 -12.59 18.36 -2.98
C TYR A 107 -13.67 19.28 -2.39
N SER A 108 -14.15 20.27 -3.16
CA SER A 108 -15.31 21.07 -2.78
C SER A 108 -16.63 20.37 -3.10
N LYS A 109 -16.60 19.26 -3.84
CA LYS A 109 -17.75 18.37 -4.09
C LYS A 109 -18.11 17.48 -2.91
N GLY A 110 -17.30 17.45 -1.85
CA GLY A 110 -17.83 17.12 -0.52
C GLY A 110 -19.04 17.99 -0.13
N SER A 111 -19.15 19.17 -0.71
CA SER A 111 -20.30 20.04 -0.70
C SER A 111 -21.49 19.63 -1.61
N ARG A 112 -21.39 18.54 -2.39
CA ARG A 112 -22.57 17.90 -3.00
C ARG A 112 -23.64 17.55 -1.96
N PHE A 113 -23.25 17.52 -0.70
CA PHE A 113 -24.14 17.33 0.44
C PHE A 113 -24.67 18.65 1.02
N ASN A 114 -24.24 19.80 0.53
CA ASN A 114 -24.73 21.12 0.94
C ASN A 114 -25.50 21.78 -0.22
N ASN A 115 -26.72 21.33 -0.45
CA ASN A 115 -27.81 22.00 -1.19
C ASN A 115 -27.42 23.08 -2.21
N GLY A 116 -26.53 22.78 -3.16
CA GLY A 116 -26.42 23.54 -4.42
C GLY A 116 -25.86 24.96 -4.35
N ALA A 117 -25.33 25.43 -3.24
CA ALA A 117 -24.63 26.71 -3.20
C ALA A 117 -23.26 26.59 -3.88
N PRO A 118 -22.84 27.56 -4.73
CA PRO A 118 -21.52 27.55 -5.33
C PRO A 118 -20.47 27.64 -4.22
N THR A 119 -19.70 26.57 -4.11
CA THR A 119 -18.66 26.49 -3.12
C THR A 119 -17.48 27.37 -3.50
N LYS A 120 -16.96 28.11 -2.55
CA LYS A 120 -15.74 28.86 -2.70
C LYS A 120 -14.60 27.92 -3.11
N SER A 121 -13.82 28.34 -4.11
CA SER A 121 -12.64 27.62 -4.52
C SER A 121 -11.75 27.36 -3.28
N TRP A 122 -11.22 26.14 -3.16
CA TRP A 122 -10.26 25.80 -2.10
C TRP A 122 -8.96 26.66 -2.17
N LEU A 123 -8.78 27.42 -3.25
CA LEU A 123 -7.73 28.44 -3.42
C LEU A 123 -8.10 29.79 -2.79
N ASP A 124 -9.33 29.98 -2.25
CA ASP A 124 -9.71 31.21 -1.57
C ASP A 124 -8.85 31.33 -0.28
N PRO A 125 -8.01 32.39 -0.14
CA PRO A 125 -7.18 32.60 1.04
C PRO A 125 -7.95 32.62 2.36
N LYS A 126 -9.24 32.94 2.34
CA LYS A 126 -10.13 32.94 3.54
C LYS A 126 -10.42 31.52 4.06
N LEU A 127 -10.34 30.48 3.21
CA LEU A 127 -10.46 29.09 3.64
C LEU A 127 -9.23 28.59 4.39
N TRP A 128 -8.17 29.37 4.43
CA TRP A 128 -6.87 29.07 5.03
C TRP A 128 -6.61 29.85 6.31
N SER A 129 -7.57 30.70 6.71
CA SER A 129 -7.49 31.47 7.94
C SER A 129 -7.70 30.56 9.16
N HIS A 130 -7.21 31.03 10.33
CA HIS A 130 -7.39 30.32 11.61
C HIS A 130 -8.86 30.07 11.99
N GLU A 131 -9.80 30.78 11.35
CA GLU A 131 -11.24 30.63 11.55
C GLU A 131 -11.84 29.37 10.91
N ASN A 132 -11.06 28.66 10.04
CA ASN A 132 -11.49 27.42 9.40
C ASN A 132 -10.41 26.33 9.46
N PRO A 133 -10.05 25.82 10.65
CA PRO A 133 -8.90 24.93 10.85
C PRO A 133 -9.05 23.53 10.24
N GLY A 134 -10.22 23.20 9.69
CA GLY A 134 -10.52 21.82 9.25
C GLY A 134 -9.85 21.37 7.96
N VAL A 135 -9.35 22.23 7.09
CA VAL A 135 -8.95 21.85 5.72
C VAL A 135 -7.82 22.72 5.14
N ALA A 136 -6.66 22.74 5.76
CA ALA A 136 -5.47 23.22 5.07
C ALA A 136 -5.07 22.18 3.99
N PRO A 137 -5.03 22.54 2.68
CA PRO A 137 -4.68 21.61 1.60
C PRO A 137 -3.33 20.91 1.79
N GLY A 138 -2.35 21.58 2.40
CA GLY A 138 -1.07 20.99 2.71
C GLY A 138 -1.08 19.81 3.67
N LYS A 139 -2.16 19.62 4.41
CA LYS A 139 -2.31 18.45 5.29
C LYS A 139 -2.76 17.20 4.55
N ARG A 140 -3.32 17.33 3.33
CA ARG A 140 -3.77 16.20 2.49
C ARG A 140 -2.69 15.70 1.52
N SER A 141 -1.79 16.55 1.05
CA SER A 141 -0.84 16.22 0.00
C SER A 141 0.37 15.42 0.49
N MET A 142 0.79 15.55 1.75
CA MET A 142 1.84 14.68 2.30
C MET A 142 1.40 13.21 2.43
N ALA A 143 0.12 12.95 2.55
CA ALA A 143 -0.44 11.60 2.45
C ALA A 143 -0.45 11.08 0.99
N HIS A 144 -0.59 11.97 -0.01
CA HIS A 144 -0.59 11.60 -1.43
C HIS A 144 0.81 11.28 -1.97
N ALA A 145 1.86 11.93 -1.52
CA ALA A 145 3.24 11.64 -1.94
C ALA A 145 3.70 10.23 -1.52
N PHE A 146 3.15 9.69 -0.43
CA PHE A 146 3.36 8.30 -0.02
C PHE A 146 2.45 7.29 -0.74
N LEU A 147 1.39 7.76 -1.41
CA LEU A 147 0.32 6.93 -1.97
C LEU A 147 0.64 6.36 -3.36
N VAL A 148 1.63 6.88 -4.07
CA VAL A 148 1.85 6.59 -5.50
C VAL A 148 2.84 5.46 -5.75
N SER A 149 3.41 4.86 -4.71
CA SER A 149 4.47 3.88 -4.86
C SER A 149 4.06 2.43 -4.67
N VAL A 150 3.05 1.95 -5.40
CA VAL A 150 2.76 0.50 -5.47
C VAL A 150 3.20 -0.04 -6.83
N GLN A 151 4.07 -1.02 -6.80
CA GLN A 151 4.84 -1.50 -7.94
C GLN A 151 4.18 -2.50 -8.87
N PRO A 152 4.63 -2.59 -10.16
CA PRO A 152 4.08 -3.48 -11.18
C PRO A 152 4.25 -4.98 -10.89
N GLY A 153 5.22 -5.41 -10.10
CA GLY A 153 5.49 -6.85 -9.87
C GLY A 153 4.65 -7.48 -8.76
N LEU A 154 4.50 -6.78 -7.64
CA LEU A 154 3.65 -7.20 -6.51
C LEU A 154 2.42 -6.30 -6.37
N SER A 155 2.32 -5.22 -7.12
CA SER A 155 1.17 -4.32 -7.15
C SER A 155 -0.13 -5.06 -7.50
N HIS A 156 -0.06 -6.09 -8.35
CA HIS A 156 -1.19 -6.95 -8.64
C HIS A 156 -1.71 -7.71 -7.41
N ILE A 157 -0.84 -7.96 -6.42
CA ILE A 157 -1.24 -8.59 -5.16
C ILE A 157 -1.95 -7.58 -4.25
N TYR A 158 -1.63 -6.29 -4.38
CA TYR A 158 -2.08 -5.25 -3.46
C TYR A 158 -3.03 -4.22 -4.10
N ALA A 159 -2.97 -4.00 -5.42
CA ALA A 159 -3.69 -2.93 -6.10
C ALA A 159 -5.21 -3.14 -6.25
N ASP A 160 -5.69 -4.39 -6.16
CA ASP A 160 -7.07 -4.73 -6.52
C ASP A 160 -8.07 -4.64 -5.35
N ASN A 161 -7.69 -4.11 -4.20
CA ASN A 161 -8.43 -4.39 -2.98
C ASN A 161 -8.92 -3.20 -2.16
N GLY A 162 -8.77 -1.97 -2.62
CA GLY A 162 -9.23 -0.80 -1.86
C GLY A 162 -8.61 -0.65 -0.45
N ILE A 163 -7.92 -1.70 0.03
CA ILE A 163 -7.11 -1.70 1.24
C ILE A 163 -5.69 -2.00 0.77
N THR A 164 -5.12 -1.07 0.05
CA THR A 164 -3.68 -0.94 -0.03
C THR A 164 -3.13 -0.98 1.39
N GLN A 165 -1.90 -1.46 1.54
CA GLN A 165 -1.21 -1.52 2.82
C GLN A 165 -1.55 -0.34 3.71
N PRO A 166 -1.65 -0.52 5.04
CA PRO A 166 -1.94 0.59 5.93
C PRO A 166 -0.93 1.68 5.63
N TYR A 167 -1.43 2.70 4.97
CA TYR A 167 -0.69 3.91 4.71
C TYR A 167 -0.11 4.36 6.03
N ALA A 168 1.12 4.84 6.01
CA ALA A 168 1.59 5.69 7.06
C ALA A 168 0.59 6.85 7.12
N PHE A 169 -0.47 6.68 7.89
CA PHE A 169 -1.38 7.76 8.17
C PHE A 169 -0.51 8.87 8.70
N LYS A 170 -0.53 9.99 8.00
CA LYS A 170 0.03 11.22 8.54
C LYS A 170 -0.44 11.28 9.99
N ALA A 171 0.52 11.38 10.91
CA ALA A 171 0.20 11.76 12.26
C ALA A 171 -0.74 12.97 12.16
N SER A 172 -1.99 12.75 12.46
CA SER A 172 -3.00 13.82 12.44
C SER A 172 -2.61 14.82 13.51
N ASN A 173 -3.20 16.00 13.49
CA ASN A 173 -3.06 16.97 14.58
C ASN A 173 -3.46 16.40 15.95
N SER A 174 -3.95 15.18 16.01
CA SER A 174 -4.29 14.44 17.22
C SER A 174 -3.16 13.55 17.74
N ASP A 175 -1.99 13.47 17.08
CA ASP A 175 -0.83 12.76 17.66
C ASP A 175 -0.11 13.71 18.64
N PRO A 176 -0.20 13.48 19.96
CA PRO A 176 0.41 14.33 20.97
C PRO A 176 1.95 14.35 20.89
N ASP A 177 2.53 13.42 20.14
CA ASP A 177 3.97 13.32 19.95
C ASP A 177 4.47 14.04 18.69
N THR A 178 3.58 14.55 17.83
CA THR A 178 3.94 15.26 16.60
C THR A 178 3.33 16.65 16.60
N LEU A 179 4.18 17.69 16.69
CA LEU A 179 3.79 19.07 16.82
C LEU A 179 4.16 19.88 15.56
N SER A 180 3.33 20.87 15.26
CA SER A 180 3.66 21.97 14.34
C SER A 180 4.63 22.96 15.01
N TYR A 181 5.13 23.94 14.25
CA TYR A 181 6.02 24.98 14.82
C TYR A 181 5.35 25.75 15.95
N ASP A 182 4.11 26.19 15.77
CA ASP A 182 3.40 26.99 16.77
C ASP A 182 3.10 26.19 18.04
N GLU A 183 2.69 24.92 17.89
CA GLU A 183 2.47 24.01 19.00
C GLU A 183 3.78 23.73 19.78
N ALA A 184 4.89 23.49 19.08
CA ALA A 184 6.19 23.25 19.69
C ALA A 184 6.72 24.51 20.45
N MET A 185 6.47 25.70 19.91
CA MET A 185 6.88 26.94 20.54
C MET A 185 6.00 27.32 21.74
N ALA A 186 4.80 26.78 21.84
CA ALA A 186 3.90 26.94 22.99
C ALA A 186 4.02 25.79 24.02
N ASP A 187 4.78 24.74 23.72
CA ASP A 187 4.94 23.54 24.54
C ASP A 187 5.81 23.82 25.78
N VAL A 188 5.59 23.06 26.85
CA VAL A 188 6.42 23.12 28.08
C VAL A 188 7.89 22.75 27.80
N ASP A 189 8.14 21.94 26.77
CA ASP A 189 9.46 21.50 26.33
C ASP A 189 10.06 22.39 25.22
N ARG A 190 9.59 23.63 25.07
CA ARG A 190 9.99 24.59 24.02
C ARG A 190 11.49 24.64 23.78
N ASP A 191 12.28 24.70 24.84
CA ASP A 191 13.74 24.87 24.72
C ASP A 191 14.39 23.64 24.09
N LYS A 192 13.89 22.45 24.39
CA LYS A 192 14.34 21.18 23.76
C LYS A 192 13.97 21.13 22.28
N TRP A 193 12.82 21.73 21.90
CA TRP A 193 12.42 21.85 20.51
C TRP A 193 13.30 22.82 19.72
N ILE A 194 13.67 23.96 20.34
CA ILE A 194 14.60 24.90 19.74
C ILE A 194 15.97 24.24 19.55
N GLU A 195 16.49 23.56 20.57
CA GLU A 195 17.74 22.82 20.47
C GLU A 195 17.69 21.79 19.34
N ALA A 196 16.62 21.00 19.26
CA ALA A 196 16.45 20.02 18.19
C ALA A 196 16.41 20.68 16.80
N ALA A 197 15.78 21.85 16.66
CA ALA A 197 15.76 22.59 15.39
C ALA A 197 17.14 23.14 15.01
N ILE A 198 17.90 23.65 15.96
CA ILE A 198 19.29 24.11 15.75
C ILE A 198 20.15 22.94 15.28
N GLN A 199 20.08 21.79 15.94
CA GLN A 199 20.84 20.58 15.57
C GLN A 199 20.47 20.09 14.15
N GLU A 200 19.20 20.15 13.75
CA GLU A 200 18.78 19.79 12.38
C GLU A 200 19.41 20.72 11.34
N ILE A 201 19.37 22.06 11.56
CA ILE A 201 19.96 23.02 10.62
C ILE A 201 21.48 22.83 10.53
N LEU A 202 22.18 22.72 11.67
CA LEU A 202 23.62 22.46 11.66
C LEU A 202 23.99 21.14 10.93
N SER A 203 23.15 20.13 11.08
CA SER A 203 23.33 18.87 10.35
C SER A 203 23.17 19.05 8.85
N LEU A 204 22.15 19.78 8.40
CA LEU A 204 21.89 20.05 6.98
C LEU A 204 22.96 20.95 6.36
N GLU A 205 23.46 21.94 7.08
CA GLU A 205 24.58 22.79 6.64
C GLU A 205 25.89 22.01 6.53
N LYS A 206 26.20 21.16 7.52
CA LYS A 206 27.37 20.27 7.48
C LYS A 206 27.37 19.35 6.27
N GLU A 207 26.19 18.99 5.78
CA GLU A 207 25.99 18.17 4.58
C GLU A 207 26.06 18.98 3.28
N ASP A 208 26.25 20.29 3.32
CA ASP A 208 26.20 21.17 2.15
C ASP A 208 24.86 21.01 1.38
N THR A 209 23.75 20.94 2.13
CA THR A 209 22.42 20.64 1.59
C THR A 209 21.91 21.74 0.69
N TRP A 210 22.30 23.00 0.98
CA TRP A 210 21.86 24.18 0.25
C TRP A 210 22.93 25.27 0.17
N THR A 211 22.69 26.22 -0.73
CA THR A 211 23.40 27.47 -0.83
C THR A 211 22.39 28.60 -0.64
N GLU A 212 22.68 29.54 0.25
CA GLU A 212 21.88 30.75 0.43
C GLU A 212 22.11 31.70 -0.74
N VAL A 213 21.03 32.10 -1.42
CA VAL A 213 21.05 32.97 -2.62
C VAL A 213 19.99 34.07 -2.50
N ASP A 214 20.13 35.12 -3.31
CA ASP A 214 19.09 36.13 -3.38
C ASP A 214 17.83 35.54 -4.01
N ILE A 215 16.65 35.97 -3.54
CA ILE A 215 15.39 35.41 -4.01
C ILE A 215 15.15 35.68 -5.50
N GLU A 216 15.77 36.73 -6.04
CA GLU A 216 15.72 37.10 -7.45
C GLU A 216 16.53 36.13 -8.35
N GLU A 217 17.44 35.36 -7.78
CA GLU A 217 18.17 34.29 -8.48
C GLU A 217 17.31 33.02 -8.69
N ALA A 218 16.14 32.93 -8.08
CA ALA A 218 15.29 31.78 -8.19
C ALA A 218 14.66 31.70 -9.59
N LEU A 219 15.02 30.64 -10.34
CA LEU A 219 14.53 30.42 -11.71
C LEU A 219 13.15 29.74 -11.73
N SER A 220 12.62 29.35 -10.58
CA SER A 220 11.30 28.75 -10.42
C SER A 220 10.69 29.22 -9.10
N LYS A 221 9.43 28.84 -8.86
CA LYS A 221 8.73 29.15 -7.60
C LYS A 221 9.56 28.67 -6.41
N VAL A 222 9.82 29.59 -5.46
CA VAL A 222 10.42 29.25 -4.16
C VAL A 222 9.39 28.49 -3.34
N LEU A 223 9.69 27.26 -2.97
CA LEU A 223 8.77 26.39 -2.23
C LEU A 223 8.78 26.74 -0.73
N PRO A 224 7.66 26.66 -0.04
CA PRO A 224 7.64 26.81 1.40
C PRO A 224 8.41 25.68 2.10
N SER A 225 9.10 26.02 3.19
CA SER A 225 9.60 25.07 4.17
C SER A 225 8.66 25.02 5.38
N GLN A 226 8.63 23.90 6.06
CA GLN A 226 7.88 23.72 7.31
C GLN A 226 8.64 22.86 8.30
N TRP A 227 8.37 23.06 9.58
CA TRP A 227 8.90 22.22 10.64
C TRP A 227 7.95 21.08 10.95
N VAL A 228 8.55 19.90 11.25
CA VAL A 228 7.87 18.76 11.88
C VAL A 228 8.66 18.41 13.14
N PHE A 229 8.05 18.63 14.30
CA PHE A 229 8.62 18.27 15.59
C PHE A 229 8.03 16.96 16.08
N ARG A 230 8.86 16.06 16.58
CA ARG A 230 8.40 14.75 17.04
C ARG A 230 9.12 14.28 18.30
N ARG A 231 8.34 13.92 19.34
CA ARG A 231 8.84 13.17 20.48
C ARG A 231 9.06 11.72 20.06
N LYS A 232 10.29 11.24 20.12
CA LYS A 232 10.56 9.79 20.02
C LYS A 232 10.41 9.17 21.40
N ARG A 233 9.65 8.09 21.49
CA ARG A 233 9.45 7.36 22.74
C ARG A 233 10.13 5.98 22.68
N THR A 234 10.52 5.48 23.87
CA THR A 234 10.90 4.08 24.05
C THR A 234 9.66 3.19 23.96
N PRO A 235 9.81 1.86 23.76
CA PRO A 235 8.69 0.93 23.82
C PRO A 235 7.89 0.99 25.13
N ASP A 236 8.49 1.46 26.21
CA ASP A 236 7.84 1.62 27.52
C ASP A 236 7.06 2.92 27.65
N GLY A 237 7.13 3.82 26.64
CA GLY A 237 6.39 5.07 26.59
C GLY A 237 7.15 6.31 27.05
N ASN A 238 8.37 6.19 27.57
CA ASN A 238 9.20 7.31 28.00
C ASN A 238 9.75 8.09 26.79
N ILE A 239 9.90 9.42 26.92
CA ILE A 239 10.50 10.24 25.88
C ILE A 239 12.00 9.88 25.78
N LYS A 240 12.42 9.41 24.61
CA LYS A 240 13.82 9.06 24.27
C LYS A 240 14.56 10.26 23.68
N ALA A 241 13.90 11.03 22.83
CA ALA A 241 14.51 12.17 22.14
C ALA A 241 13.45 13.13 21.56
N TYR A 242 13.84 14.38 21.42
CA TYR A 242 13.13 15.40 20.64
C TYR A 242 13.77 15.49 19.26
N LYS A 243 12.98 15.37 18.21
CA LYS A 243 13.44 15.49 16.82
C LYS A 243 12.72 16.61 16.11
N ALA A 244 13.46 17.48 15.47
CA ALA A 244 12.96 18.45 14.51
C ALA A 244 13.39 18.02 13.10
N ARG A 245 12.53 18.26 12.10
CA ARG A 245 12.87 18.11 10.69
C ARG A 245 12.42 19.33 9.91
N SER A 246 13.34 19.93 9.16
CA SER A 246 13.02 20.94 8.16
C SER A 246 12.55 20.23 6.90
N VAL A 247 11.31 20.48 6.48
CA VAL A 247 10.63 19.73 5.41
C VAL A 247 10.22 20.70 4.31
N CYS A 248 10.59 20.41 3.07
CA CYS A 248 10.13 21.15 1.89
C CYS A 248 8.68 20.78 1.54
N ARG A 249 7.89 21.75 1.09
CA ARG A 249 6.54 21.55 0.55
C ARG A 249 6.60 21.16 -0.93
N GLY A 250 7.22 20.00 -1.24
CA GLY A 250 7.34 19.47 -2.59
C GLY A 250 6.00 19.14 -3.26
N ASP A 251 4.94 19.04 -2.49
CA ASP A 251 3.55 18.94 -2.98
C ASP A 251 3.07 20.20 -3.72
N LEU A 252 3.75 21.33 -3.54
CA LEU A 252 3.48 22.59 -4.22
C LEU A 252 4.41 22.82 -5.43
N GLU A 253 5.29 21.88 -5.73
CA GLU A 253 6.16 21.91 -6.88
C GLU A 253 5.34 21.71 -8.16
N GLN A 254 5.57 22.58 -9.15
CA GLN A 254 4.87 22.51 -10.44
C GLN A 254 5.59 21.54 -11.39
N GLY A 255 4.83 20.73 -12.10
CA GLY A 255 5.31 19.76 -13.07
C GLY A 255 4.94 18.33 -12.74
N THR A 256 5.14 17.43 -13.69
CA THR A 256 5.01 15.98 -13.52
C THR A 256 6.40 15.38 -13.36
N PHE A 257 6.64 14.74 -12.23
CA PHE A 257 7.92 14.10 -11.93
C PHE A 257 7.70 12.61 -11.73
N ASP A 258 8.65 11.80 -12.18
CA ASP A 258 8.72 10.40 -11.76
C ASP A 258 9.22 10.35 -10.29
N THR A 259 8.29 10.11 -9.38
CA THR A 259 8.53 10.10 -7.93
C THR A 259 8.53 8.69 -7.36
N PHE A 260 8.47 7.69 -8.23
CA PHE A 260 8.35 6.31 -7.80
C PHE A 260 9.60 5.84 -7.04
N ALA A 261 9.42 5.45 -5.79
CA ALA A 261 10.40 4.75 -4.98
C ALA A 261 9.78 3.46 -4.43
N PRO A 262 10.46 2.32 -4.58
CA PRO A 262 9.93 1.08 -4.01
C PRO A 262 9.95 1.12 -2.47
N VAL A 263 8.96 0.44 -1.89
CA VAL A 263 8.86 0.24 -0.44
C VAL A 263 8.68 -1.25 -0.19
N VAL A 264 9.46 -1.81 0.74
CA VAL A 264 9.41 -3.23 1.04
C VAL A 264 8.03 -3.67 1.53
N ALA A 265 7.54 -4.78 1.01
CA ALA A 265 6.31 -5.38 1.49
C ALA A 265 6.54 -6.10 2.84
N TRP A 266 5.55 -6.05 3.74
CA TRP A 266 5.64 -6.79 5.02
C TRP A 266 5.77 -8.30 4.85
N SER A 267 5.21 -8.85 3.79
CA SER A 267 5.44 -10.24 3.39
C SER A 267 6.91 -10.52 3.11
N THR A 268 7.61 -9.58 2.48
CA THR A 268 9.04 -9.68 2.20
C THR A 268 9.89 -9.60 3.48
N VAL A 269 9.51 -8.75 4.43
CA VAL A 269 10.17 -8.69 5.75
C VAL A 269 9.98 -10.01 6.51
N ARG A 270 8.77 -10.55 6.54
CA ARG A 270 8.51 -11.86 7.16
C ARG A 270 9.23 -12.99 6.42
N PHE A 271 9.25 -12.95 5.10
CA PHE A 271 10.00 -13.89 4.27
C PHE A 271 11.50 -13.86 4.62
N PHE A 272 12.08 -12.67 4.72
CA PHE A 272 13.46 -12.46 5.14
C PHE A 272 13.74 -13.06 6.53
N LEU A 273 12.87 -12.81 7.52
CA LEU A 273 13.01 -13.36 8.87
C LEU A 273 12.91 -14.88 8.88
N ILE A 274 11.91 -15.47 8.19
CA ILE A 274 11.72 -16.91 8.10
C ILE A 274 12.96 -17.59 7.50
N LEU A 275 13.44 -17.07 6.38
CA LEU A 275 14.64 -17.62 5.73
C LEU A 275 15.89 -17.45 6.60
N SER A 276 16.07 -16.32 7.28
CA SER A 276 17.19 -16.10 8.19
C SER A 276 17.24 -17.15 9.30
N LEU A 277 16.05 -17.55 9.84
CA LEU A 277 15.94 -18.59 10.85
C LEU A 277 16.25 -19.98 10.27
N ILE A 278 15.72 -20.33 9.08
CA ILE A 278 15.94 -21.61 8.44
C ILE A 278 17.43 -21.82 8.10
N LEU A 279 18.08 -20.76 7.65
CA LEU A 279 19.49 -20.78 7.23
C LEU A 279 20.45 -20.54 8.38
N ASP A 280 19.94 -20.27 9.58
CA ASP A 280 20.72 -19.86 10.77
C ASP A 280 21.73 -18.76 10.46
N TRP A 281 21.27 -17.73 9.74
CA TRP A 281 22.10 -16.62 9.34
C TRP A 281 22.17 -15.52 10.40
N HIS A 282 23.31 -14.83 10.45
CA HIS A 282 23.44 -13.62 11.25
C HIS A 282 22.56 -12.51 10.70
N THR A 283 21.79 -11.89 11.58
CA THR A 283 20.95 -10.74 11.22
C THR A 283 21.42 -9.49 11.95
N CYS A 284 21.44 -8.35 11.26
CA CYS A 284 21.66 -7.04 11.84
C CYS A 284 20.87 -5.98 11.08
N SER A 285 20.76 -4.78 11.66
CA SER A 285 20.22 -3.59 10.98
C SER A 285 21.27 -2.49 10.89
N ILE A 286 21.13 -1.69 9.85
CA ILE A 286 21.85 -0.43 9.68
C ILE A 286 20.83 0.68 9.40
N ASP A 287 21.08 1.86 9.97
CA ASP A 287 20.30 3.08 9.77
C ASP A 287 21.16 4.13 9.04
N PHE A 288 20.65 4.68 7.94
CA PHE A 288 21.34 5.73 7.21
C PHE A 288 20.97 7.10 7.77
N SER A 289 21.95 7.75 8.39
CA SER A 289 21.76 9.07 8.99
C SER A 289 21.39 10.09 7.92
N SER A 290 20.23 10.74 8.07
CA SER A 290 19.74 11.77 7.14
C SER A 290 19.77 11.31 5.67
N ALA A 291 19.23 10.13 5.38
CA ALA A 291 19.31 9.43 4.10
C ALA A 291 19.08 10.32 2.87
N PHE A 292 17.99 11.10 2.84
CA PHE A 292 17.66 11.90 1.66
C PHE A 292 18.71 12.93 1.30
N VAL A 293 19.40 13.54 2.29
CA VAL A 293 20.44 14.55 2.02
C VAL A 293 21.78 13.92 1.59
N GLN A 294 21.90 12.61 1.60
CA GLN A 294 23.04 11.93 1.00
C GLN A 294 22.93 11.80 -0.52
N ALA A 295 21.71 11.90 -1.07
CA ALA A 295 21.48 11.83 -2.51
C ALA A 295 21.57 13.23 -3.16
N LYS A 296 22.30 13.30 -4.29
CA LYS A 296 22.40 14.53 -5.08
C LYS A 296 21.05 14.84 -5.75
N LEU A 297 20.76 16.14 -5.85
CA LEU A 297 19.59 16.61 -6.58
C LEU A 297 19.94 16.84 -8.04
N ASP A 298 19.15 16.31 -8.96
CA ASP A 298 19.35 16.39 -10.41
C ASP A 298 18.74 17.66 -11.04
N LYS A 299 17.97 18.42 -10.25
CA LYS A 299 17.27 19.63 -10.67
C LYS A 299 17.51 20.79 -9.71
N LYS A 300 17.33 22.02 -10.19
CA LYS A 300 17.41 23.23 -9.37
C LYS A 300 16.09 23.45 -8.64
N VAL A 301 16.12 23.49 -7.31
CA VAL A 301 14.96 23.74 -6.44
C VAL A 301 15.34 24.82 -5.45
N TRP A 302 14.41 25.74 -5.17
CA TRP A 302 14.57 26.81 -4.18
C TRP A 302 13.50 26.66 -3.13
N ILE A 303 13.89 26.87 -1.87
CA ILE A 303 12.99 26.84 -0.72
C ILE A 303 13.15 28.11 0.11
N HIS A 304 12.09 28.53 0.79
CA HIS A 304 12.18 29.58 1.79
C HIS A 304 12.96 29.12 3.01
N LEU A 305 13.63 30.07 3.69
CA LEU A 305 14.30 29.81 4.95
C LEU A 305 13.31 29.17 5.93
N PRO A 306 13.75 28.18 6.74
CA PRO A 306 12.94 27.61 7.79
C PRO A 306 12.51 28.69 8.80
N ARG A 307 11.26 28.64 9.23
CA ARG A 307 10.70 29.58 10.21
C ARG A 307 11.55 29.60 11.50
N GLY A 308 11.88 30.80 11.99
CA GLY A 308 12.73 31.01 13.17
C GLY A 308 14.22 31.15 12.84
N PHE A 309 14.64 30.95 11.61
CA PHE A 309 16.00 31.19 11.15
C PHE A 309 16.06 32.41 10.25
N GLN A 310 17.14 33.17 10.40
CA GLN A 310 17.40 34.41 9.65
C GLN A 310 18.55 34.18 8.69
N SER A 311 18.50 34.88 7.57
CA SER A 311 19.60 34.91 6.61
C SER A 311 20.87 35.51 7.23
N THR A 312 22.01 34.93 6.84
CA THR A 312 23.33 35.52 7.11
C THR A 312 23.64 36.66 6.13
N ARG A 313 22.85 36.79 5.03
CA ARG A 313 23.02 37.82 3.99
C ARG A 313 22.00 38.95 4.16
N PRO A 314 22.36 40.18 3.77
CA PRO A 314 21.39 41.28 3.68
C PRO A 314 20.41 41.02 2.50
N GLY A 315 19.15 41.43 2.66
CA GLY A 315 18.14 41.35 1.61
C GLY A 315 17.14 40.20 1.76
N LYS A 316 16.37 39.96 0.72
CA LYS A 316 15.43 38.84 0.64
C LYS A 316 16.13 37.62 0.08
N THR A 317 16.34 36.60 0.89
CA THR A 317 17.09 35.41 0.52
C THR A 317 16.20 34.16 0.50
N CYS A 318 16.66 33.18 -0.24
CA CYS A 318 16.12 31.82 -0.28
C CYS A 318 17.26 30.80 -0.31
N LEU A 319 16.93 29.54 -0.10
CA LEU A 319 17.89 28.44 -0.11
C LEU A 319 17.78 27.68 -1.44
N ARG A 320 18.84 27.69 -2.25
CA ARG A 320 18.97 26.82 -3.43
C ARG A 320 19.48 25.46 -2.96
N LEU A 321 18.72 24.41 -3.19
CA LEU A 321 19.09 23.06 -2.79
C LEU A 321 20.22 22.51 -3.67
N ASN A 322 21.25 21.97 -3.05
CA ASN A 322 22.36 21.23 -3.66
C ASN A 322 22.11 19.71 -3.59
N LYS A 323 21.40 19.27 -2.56
CA LYS A 323 21.05 17.89 -2.28
C LYS A 323 19.55 17.74 -2.05
N SER A 324 19.07 16.51 -2.12
CA SER A 324 17.69 16.19 -1.79
C SER A 324 17.39 16.46 -0.31
N ILE A 325 16.15 16.79 0.02
CA ILE A 325 15.70 17.08 1.39
C ILE A 325 14.34 16.43 1.65
N TYR A 326 14.02 16.22 2.91
CA TYR A 326 12.71 15.75 3.34
C TYR A 326 11.57 16.60 2.75
N GLY A 327 10.54 15.93 2.23
CA GLY A 327 9.35 16.57 1.68
C GLY A 327 9.39 16.87 0.18
N LEU A 328 10.55 16.81 -0.49
CA LEU A 328 10.57 16.80 -1.95
C LEU A 328 9.96 15.52 -2.49
N SER A 329 9.12 15.63 -3.51
CA SER A 329 8.43 14.50 -4.13
C SER A 329 9.39 13.46 -4.72
N VAL A 330 10.53 13.90 -5.23
CA VAL A 330 11.57 13.04 -5.84
C VAL A 330 12.57 12.47 -4.83
N ALA A 331 12.61 12.95 -3.58
CA ALA A 331 13.63 12.56 -2.59
C ALA A 331 13.70 11.06 -2.34
N PRO A 332 12.57 10.34 -2.16
CA PRO A 332 12.61 8.88 -1.94
C PRO A 332 13.22 8.12 -3.13
N LYS A 333 12.93 8.55 -4.36
CA LYS A 333 13.47 7.95 -5.58
C LYS A 333 14.98 8.16 -5.68
N LEU A 334 15.43 9.41 -5.56
CA LEU A 334 16.86 9.74 -5.63
C LEU A 334 17.68 9.00 -4.60
N TRP A 335 17.14 8.88 -3.37
CA TRP A 335 17.78 8.11 -2.32
C TRP A 335 17.87 6.62 -2.67
N TYR A 336 16.74 6.01 -3.06
CA TYR A 336 16.72 4.59 -3.44
C TYR A 336 17.71 4.31 -4.59
N GLU A 337 17.72 5.12 -5.64
CA GLU A 337 18.64 4.98 -6.77
C GLU A 337 20.10 5.13 -6.35
N HIS A 338 20.40 6.10 -5.46
CA HIS A 338 21.75 6.32 -4.93
C HIS A 338 22.25 5.11 -4.15
N LEU A 339 21.47 4.62 -3.19
CA LEU A 339 21.82 3.43 -2.39
C LEU A 339 21.90 2.17 -3.26
N PHE A 340 20.92 1.96 -4.14
CA PHE A 340 20.90 0.80 -5.03
C PHE A 340 22.08 0.77 -5.99
N ALA A 341 22.52 1.91 -6.52
CA ALA A 341 23.71 2.01 -7.37
C ALA A 341 24.98 1.56 -6.63
N ALA A 342 25.12 1.94 -5.36
CA ALA A 342 26.24 1.51 -4.52
C ALA A 342 26.21 0.00 -4.23
N LEU A 343 25.05 -0.52 -3.86
CA LEU A 343 24.86 -1.95 -3.60
C LEU A 343 25.06 -2.79 -4.88
N LYS A 344 24.61 -2.28 -6.03
CA LYS A 344 24.85 -2.94 -7.32
C LYS A 344 26.34 -3.03 -7.66
N LYS A 345 27.12 -1.97 -7.38
CA LYS A 345 28.60 -2.00 -7.53
C LYS A 345 29.23 -3.07 -6.62
N ASP A 346 28.66 -3.29 -5.44
CA ASP A 346 29.08 -4.34 -4.52
C ASP A 346 28.57 -5.74 -4.92
N GLY A 347 27.85 -5.88 -6.02
CA GLY A 347 27.38 -7.15 -6.59
C GLY A 347 26.01 -7.60 -6.11
N PHE A 348 25.22 -6.74 -5.48
CA PHE A 348 23.84 -7.05 -5.15
C PHE A 348 22.91 -6.97 -6.36
N VAL A 349 21.92 -7.84 -6.37
CA VAL A 349 20.88 -7.90 -7.40
C VAL A 349 19.50 -7.85 -6.72
N ALA A 350 18.64 -6.94 -7.16
CA ALA A 350 17.29 -6.87 -6.65
C ALA A 350 16.43 -8.04 -7.13
N SER A 351 15.46 -8.43 -6.31
CA SER A 351 14.41 -9.37 -6.69
C SER A 351 13.50 -8.78 -7.76
N LYS A 352 13.00 -9.65 -8.65
CA LYS A 352 11.97 -9.30 -9.65
C LYS A 352 10.60 -9.10 -9.01
N TYR A 353 10.39 -9.63 -7.81
CA TYR A 353 9.10 -9.63 -7.10
C TYR A 353 9.01 -8.48 -6.09
N ASP A 354 10.13 -8.11 -5.46
CA ASP A 354 10.21 -6.96 -4.56
C ASP A 354 11.59 -6.31 -4.70
N PRO A 355 11.71 -5.13 -5.35
CA PRO A 355 12.98 -4.45 -5.56
C PRO A 355 13.69 -4.03 -4.27
N CYS A 356 12.98 -4.00 -3.13
CA CYS A 356 13.58 -3.74 -1.83
C CYS A 356 14.20 -5.00 -1.19
N LEU A 357 14.08 -6.17 -1.82
CA LEU A 357 14.77 -7.39 -1.43
C LEU A 357 15.95 -7.62 -2.38
N LEU A 358 17.16 -7.58 -1.85
CA LEU A 358 18.39 -7.73 -2.62
C LEU A 358 19.17 -8.97 -2.18
N PHE A 359 19.85 -9.56 -3.14
CA PHE A 359 20.66 -10.77 -2.94
C PHE A 359 22.09 -10.59 -3.40
N LYS A 360 23.01 -11.16 -2.65
CA LYS A 360 24.41 -11.32 -3.03
C LYS A 360 24.93 -12.61 -2.40
N LYS A 361 25.10 -13.68 -3.23
CA LYS A 361 25.59 -14.99 -2.77
C LYS A 361 24.97 -15.38 -1.40
N GLU A 362 25.73 -15.54 -0.35
CA GLU A 362 25.29 -15.95 0.99
C GLU A 362 24.80 -14.77 1.86
N MET A 363 24.16 -13.77 1.25
CA MET A 363 23.62 -12.57 1.90
C MET A 363 22.34 -12.09 1.26
N MET A 364 21.39 -11.58 2.05
CA MET A 364 20.19 -10.89 1.59
C MET A 364 19.95 -9.63 2.41
N LEU A 365 19.38 -8.61 1.74
CA LEU A 365 19.04 -7.32 2.33
C LEU A 365 17.56 -7.03 2.13
N VAL A 366 16.95 -6.38 3.11
CA VAL A 366 15.64 -5.71 2.97
C VAL A 366 15.82 -4.23 3.25
N ILE A 367 15.32 -3.36 2.34
CA ILE A 367 15.51 -1.92 2.39
C ILE A 367 14.16 -1.23 2.59
N TYR A 368 14.07 -0.37 3.60
CA TYR A 368 12.96 0.54 3.80
C TYR A 368 13.48 1.95 4.05
N VAL A 369 13.64 2.72 2.99
CA VAL A 369 14.18 4.09 3.01
C VAL A 369 15.56 4.12 3.69
N ASP A 370 15.64 4.55 4.95
CA ASP A 370 16.83 4.67 5.80
C ASP A 370 17.14 3.40 6.62
N ASP A 371 16.14 2.56 6.86
CA ASP A 371 16.29 1.32 7.61
C ASP A 371 16.65 0.15 6.67
N VAL A 372 17.73 -0.56 6.93
CA VAL A 372 18.14 -1.75 6.16
C VAL A 372 18.37 -2.94 7.08
N GLY A 373 17.63 -4.01 6.84
CA GLY A 373 17.87 -5.32 7.45
C GLY A 373 18.83 -6.14 6.62
N ILE A 374 19.82 -6.76 7.25
CA ILE A 374 20.84 -7.60 6.62
C ILE A 374 20.77 -9.00 7.25
N ALA A 375 20.75 -10.03 6.41
CA ALA A 375 21.00 -11.40 6.84
C ALA A 375 22.14 -11.98 6.01
N ALA A 376 23.13 -12.57 6.68
CA ALA A 376 24.30 -13.14 6.04
C ALA A 376 24.77 -14.39 6.78
N LYS A 377 25.30 -15.35 6.04
CA LYS A 377 25.86 -16.58 6.59
C LYS A 377 27.05 -16.30 7.52
N TYR A 378 27.87 -15.33 7.16
CA TYR A 378 29.06 -14.96 7.91
C TYR A 378 29.01 -13.52 8.37
N LYS A 379 29.18 -13.28 9.66
CA LYS A 379 29.21 -11.92 10.25
C LYS A 379 30.28 -11.03 9.58
N LYS A 380 31.43 -11.58 9.23
CA LYS A 380 32.53 -10.85 8.55
C LYS A 380 32.07 -10.20 7.23
N GLU A 381 31.16 -10.84 6.47
CA GLU A 381 30.68 -10.27 5.21
C GLU A 381 29.80 -9.03 5.45
N VAL A 382 29.09 -9.00 6.58
CA VAL A 382 28.33 -7.81 7.00
C VAL A 382 29.28 -6.67 7.34
N ASP A 383 30.35 -6.97 8.12
CA ASP A 383 31.33 -5.96 8.51
C ASP A 383 32.03 -5.36 7.26
N LEU A 384 32.34 -6.20 6.28
CA LEU A 384 32.93 -5.77 5.01
C LEU A 384 31.93 -4.94 4.16
N LEU A 385 30.65 -5.28 4.15
CA LEU A 385 29.64 -4.49 3.45
C LEU A 385 29.52 -3.09 4.05
N VAL A 386 29.41 -3.01 5.38
CA VAL A 386 29.34 -1.73 6.10
C VAL A 386 30.55 -0.87 5.78
N GLN A 387 31.76 -1.41 5.88
CA GLN A 387 33.00 -0.69 5.56
C GLN A 387 32.99 -0.17 4.12
N ARG A 388 32.59 -1.00 3.13
CA ARG A 388 32.55 -0.56 1.72
C ARG A 388 31.53 0.53 1.47
N LEU A 389 30.40 0.55 2.20
CA LEU A 389 29.44 1.64 2.11
C LEU A 389 29.99 2.93 2.73
N GLU A 390 30.67 2.84 3.88
CA GLU A 390 31.36 3.97 4.50
C GLU A 390 32.47 4.53 3.60
N ASP A 391 33.28 3.67 2.98
CA ASP A 391 34.33 4.04 2.01
C ASP A 391 33.74 4.74 0.77
N GLN A 392 32.50 4.44 0.39
CA GLN A 392 31.76 5.13 -0.66
C GLN A 392 31.11 6.45 -0.21
N GLY A 393 31.30 6.83 1.06
CA GLY A 393 30.84 8.10 1.62
C GLY A 393 29.45 8.04 2.26
N PHE A 394 28.84 6.86 2.42
CA PHE A 394 27.58 6.74 3.12
C PHE A 394 27.75 6.94 4.63
N LYS A 395 26.86 7.74 5.21
CA LYS A 395 26.79 7.94 6.66
C LYS A 395 25.72 7.01 7.22
N LEU A 396 26.16 6.01 7.95
CA LEU A 396 25.31 5.00 8.51
C LEU A 396 25.71 4.66 9.95
N THR A 397 24.75 4.07 10.67
CA THR A 397 24.95 3.56 12.02
C THR A 397 24.55 2.10 12.05
N ARG A 398 25.39 1.27 12.64
CA ARG A 398 25.09 -0.14 12.85
C ARG A 398 24.30 -0.31 14.16
N GLU A 399 23.11 -0.86 14.08
CA GLU A 399 22.21 -1.02 15.23
C GLU A 399 22.33 -2.39 15.94
N GLY A 400 23.36 -3.19 15.61
CA GLY A 400 23.55 -4.52 16.21
C GLY A 400 22.67 -5.60 15.59
N THR A 401 22.01 -6.44 16.41
CA THR A 401 21.12 -7.49 15.91
C THR A 401 19.82 -6.90 15.38
N PHE A 402 19.23 -7.54 14.37
CA PHE A 402 17.93 -7.14 13.81
C PHE A 402 16.80 -7.40 14.82
N SER A 403 16.68 -6.49 15.79
CA SER A 403 15.75 -6.62 16.94
C SER A 403 14.53 -5.70 16.85
N GLU A 404 14.59 -4.70 15.97
CA GLU A 404 13.48 -3.78 15.71
C GLU A 404 13.49 -3.36 14.23
N PHE A 405 12.33 -3.25 13.62
CA PHE A 405 12.17 -2.72 12.27
C PHE A 405 10.78 -2.11 12.13
N LEU A 406 10.72 -0.84 11.72
CA LEU A 406 9.47 -0.09 11.50
C LEU A 406 8.50 -0.15 12.70
N GLY A 407 9.01 -0.08 13.92
CA GLY A 407 8.20 -0.10 15.15
C GLY A 407 7.65 -1.48 15.52
N ILE A 408 8.20 -2.53 14.95
CA ILE A 408 7.94 -3.92 15.35
C ILE A 408 9.19 -4.47 16.04
N LYS A 409 8.99 -5.03 17.21
CA LYS A 409 10.05 -5.67 17.99
C LYS A 409 10.17 -7.13 17.61
N PHE A 410 11.40 -7.59 17.39
CA PHE A 410 11.75 -8.98 17.11
C PHE A 410 12.56 -9.54 18.29
N GLU A 411 11.97 -10.46 19.02
CA GLU A 411 12.62 -11.11 20.15
C GLU A 411 12.97 -12.54 19.77
N LYS A 412 14.28 -12.79 19.45
CA LYS A 412 14.75 -14.13 19.12
C LYS A 412 14.81 -15.00 20.36
N ASN A 413 14.22 -16.19 20.30
CA ASN A 413 14.34 -17.24 21.28
C ASN A 413 15.30 -18.32 20.75
N ASN A 414 16.50 -18.37 21.30
CA ASN A 414 17.52 -19.34 20.85
C ASN A 414 17.23 -20.78 21.26
N LYS A 415 16.29 -21.02 22.23
CA LYS A 415 15.98 -22.38 22.69
C LYS A 415 15.21 -23.19 21.64
N ASP A 416 14.33 -22.52 20.89
CA ASP A 416 13.45 -23.14 19.91
C ASP A 416 13.57 -22.51 18.50
N ASN A 417 14.62 -21.71 18.27
CA ASN A 417 14.89 -21.01 17.03
C ASN A 417 13.67 -20.25 16.48
N SER A 418 13.00 -19.50 17.35
CA SER A 418 11.84 -18.69 16.97
C SER A 418 12.08 -17.20 17.17
N ILE A 419 11.27 -16.37 16.49
CA ILE A 419 11.19 -14.93 16.69
C ILE A 419 9.77 -14.59 17.13
N ASN A 420 9.63 -13.85 18.23
CA ASN A 420 8.36 -13.25 18.63
C ASN A 420 8.29 -11.82 18.08
N MET A 421 7.33 -11.57 17.21
CA MET A 421 7.07 -10.27 16.60
C MET A 421 5.99 -9.54 17.39
N THR A 422 6.31 -8.40 18.02
CA THR A 422 5.37 -7.66 18.87
C THR A 422 5.33 -6.18 18.57
N GLN A 423 4.18 -5.55 18.87
CA GLN A 423 3.96 -4.09 18.82
C GLN A 423 3.32 -3.59 20.13
N LYS A 424 3.92 -3.95 21.26
CA LYS A 424 3.39 -3.63 22.59
C LYS A 424 3.16 -2.13 22.80
N GLY A 425 4.07 -1.29 22.30
CA GLY A 425 3.94 0.17 22.39
C GLY A 425 2.73 0.71 21.61
N LEU A 426 2.48 0.17 20.41
CA LEU A 426 1.30 0.55 19.62
C LEU A 426 -0.01 0.10 20.31
N ILE A 427 -0.05 -1.10 20.87
CA ILE A 427 -1.22 -1.58 21.61
C ILE A 427 -1.49 -0.68 22.80
N LYS A 428 -0.46 -0.32 23.60
CA LYS A 428 -0.60 0.63 24.71
C LYS A 428 -1.13 1.98 24.22
N LYS A 429 -0.61 2.50 23.11
CA LYS A 429 -1.09 3.75 22.49
C LYS A 429 -2.56 3.67 22.07
N ILE A 430 -3.00 2.57 21.45
CA ILE A 430 -4.40 2.35 21.07
C ILE A 430 -5.30 2.39 22.31
N ILE A 431 -4.93 1.65 23.37
CA ILE A 431 -5.70 1.57 24.62
C ILE A 431 -5.81 2.95 25.26
N ALA A 432 -4.70 3.68 25.37
CA ALA A 432 -4.67 5.02 25.95
C ALA A 432 -5.47 6.04 25.14
N THR A 433 -5.36 5.99 23.79
CA THR A 433 -6.12 6.88 22.89
C THR A 433 -7.62 6.63 23.00
N ALA A 434 -8.04 5.39 23.21
CA ALA A 434 -9.45 5.03 23.43
C ALA A 434 -9.94 5.33 24.86
N GLY A 435 -9.08 5.82 25.77
CA GLY A 435 -9.42 6.06 27.17
C GLY A 435 -9.76 4.79 27.97
N MET A 436 -9.18 3.62 27.57
CA MET A 436 -9.61 2.32 28.06
C MET A 436 -8.54 1.58 28.89
N ASN A 437 -7.70 2.32 29.63
CA ASN A 437 -6.61 1.73 30.43
C ASN A 437 -7.12 0.73 31.50
N ASP A 438 -8.27 1.01 32.08
CA ASP A 438 -8.87 0.21 33.17
C ASP A 438 -10.09 -0.62 32.69
N CYS A 439 -10.13 -0.97 31.40
CA CYS A 439 -11.26 -1.68 30.84
C CYS A 439 -11.27 -3.19 31.20
N ASN A 440 -12.47 -3.75 31.35
CA ASN A 440 -12.63 -5.20 31.48
C ASN A 440 -12.16 -5.92 30.21
N PRO A 441 -11.32 -6.96 30.35
CA PRO A 441 -10.76 -7.69 29.21
C PRO A 441 -11.83 -8.51 28.46
N ASN A 442 -11.65 -8.73 27.15
CA ASN A 442 -12.48 -9.62 26.34
C ASN A 442 -11.65 -10.79 25.77
N TRP A 443 -12.34 -11.89 25.42
CA TRP A 443 -11.71 -13.12 24.90
C TRP A 443 -11.58 -13.14 23.37
N THR A 444 -12.45 -12.41 22.66
CA THR A 444 -12.50 -12.33 21.21
C THR A 444 -12.54 -10.86 20.75
N PRO A 445 -11.97 -10.51 19.59
CA PRO A 445 -11.95 -9.13 19.10
C PRO A 445 -13.28 -8.69 18.47
N ALA A 446 -14.19 -9.62 18.17
CA ALA A 446 -15.48 -9.34 17.55
C ALA A 446 -16.63 -9.99 18.34
N SER A 447 -17.79 -9.37 18.29
CA SER A 447 -19.05 -9.99 18.69
C SER A 447 -19.48 -11.03 17.67
N THR A 448 -20.23 -12.03 18.08
CA THR A 448 -20.90 -12.97 17.18
C THR A 448 -22.03 -12.32 16.38
N THR A 449 -22.54 -11.17 16.85
CA THR A 449 -23.52 -10.37 16.12
C THR A 449 -22.81 -9.60 14.99
N PRO A 450 -23.24 -9.73 13.74
CA PRO A 450 -22.68 -8.98 12.62
C PRO A 450 -22.81 -7.46 12.82
N LEU A 451 -21.81 -6.72 12.33
CA LEU A 451 -21.79 -5.25 12.37
C LEU A 451 -22.30 -4.69 11.04
N GLY A 452 -23.38 -3.93 11.09
CA GLY A 452 -24.00 -3.26 9.94
C GLY A 452 -23.82 -1.75 9.94
N ILE A 453 -24.36 -1.06 8.93
CA ILE A 453 -24.29 0.40 8.76
C ILE A 453 -25.03 1.17 9.87
N ASP A 454 -26.01 0.53 10.52
CA ASP A 454 -26.79 1.10 11.63
C ASP A 454 -27.40 2.47 11.28
N PRO A 455 -28.29 2.56 10.26
CA PRO A 455 -28.75 3.83 9.72
C PRO A 455 -29.50 4.69 10.75
N ASP A 456 -30.21 4.06 11.67
CA ASP A 456 -30.97 4.72 12.73
C ASP A 456 -30.17 4.86 14.04
N GLY A 457 -28.92 4.41 14.04
CA GLY A 457 -28.01 4.44 15.19
C GLY A 457 -27.64 5.87 15.60
N GLU A 458 -27.46 6.07 16.89
CA GLU A 458 -26.96 7.33 17.43
C GLU A 458 -25.56 7.63 16.85
N PRO A 459 -25.29 8.91 16.50
CA PRO A 459 -23.93 9.34 16.13
C PRO A 459 -22.91 8.97 17.21
N MET A 460 -21.68 8.73 16.78
CA MET A 460 -20.57 8.53 17.72
C MET A 460 -20.32 9.82 18.51
N ASP A 461 -20.29 9.73 19.82
CA ASP A 461 -20.09 10.83 20.78
C ASP A 461 -18.77 10.71 21.58
N GLU A 462 -17.82 9.93 21.09
CA GLU A 462 -16.55 9.67 21.76
C GLU A 462 -15.55 10.84 21.54
N GLU A 463 -14.75 11.15 22.54
CA GLU A 463 -13.71 12.19 22.47
C GLU A 463 -12.55 11.82 21.52
N TRP A 464 -12.37 10.53 21.21
CA TRP A 464 -11.29 10.06 20.34
C TRP A 464 -11.70 9.95 18.87
N SER A 465 -10.73 10.11 17.97
CA SER A 465 -10.96 9.99 16.53
C SER A 465 -11.10 8.54 16.10
N TYR A 466 -12.28 8.16 15.59
CA TYR A 466 -12.57 6.83 15.03
C TYR A 466 -11.55 6.42 13.96
N ARG A 467 -11.29 7.31 12.98
CA ARG A 467 -10.35 7.06 11.89
C ARG A 467 -8.92 6.85 12.37
N SER A 468 -8.51 7.58 13.40
CA SER A 468 -7.16 7.45 13.97
C SER A 468 -6.97 6.09 14.63
N ILE A 469 -7.95 5.62 15.39
CA ILE A 469 -7.87 4.29 16.04
C ILE A 469 -7.93 3.18 14.99
N VAL A 470 -8.85 3.27 14.01
CA VAL A 470 -8.92 2.29 12.91
C VAL A 470 -7.59 2.24 12.14
N GLY A 471 -6.95 3.38 11.90
CA GLY A 471 -5.62 3.44 11.27
C GLY A 471 -4.54 2.69 12.07
N MET A 472 -4.48 2.90 13.38
CA MET A 472 -3.56 2.18 14.27
C MET A 472 -3.87 0.68 14.31
N LEU A 473 -5.14 0.30 14.34
CA LEU A 473 -5.58 -1.10 14.32
C LEU A 473 -5.23 -1.78 12.99
N LEU A 474 -5.41 -1.12 11.86
CA LEU A 474 -5.01 -1.64 10.54
C LEU A 474 -3.51 -1.91 10.50
N TYR A 475 -2.68 -0.98 10.98
CA TYR A 475 -1.23 -1.18 11.05
C TYR A 475 -0.85 -2.36 11.96
N LEU A 476 -1.52 -2.50 13.10
CA LEU A 476 -1.32 -3.60 14.02
C LEU A 476 -1.69 -4.96 13.40
N THR A 477 -2.85 -5.06 12.75
CA THR A 477 -3.37 -6.32 12.21
C THR A 477 -2.63 -6.78 10.97
N THR A 478 -2.11 -5.87 10.16
CA THR A 478 -1.31 -6.20 8.98
C THR A 478 0.07 -6.76 9.36
N ASN A 479 0.57 -6.43 10.56
CA ASN A 479 1.94 -6.72 10.94
C ASN A 479 2.08 -7.86 11.93
N THR A 480 1.44 -7.78 13.08
CA THR A 480 1.69 -8.71 14.19
C THR A 480 0.44 -9.35 14.80
N ARG A 481 -0.77 -8.85 14.45
CA ARG A 481 -2.03 -9.32 15.05
C ARG A 481 -3.08 -9.70 13.99
N PRO A 482 -2.80 -10.72 13.15
CA PRO A 482 -3.78 -11.25 12.20
C PRO A 482 -5.08 -11.71 12.85
N ASP A 483 -5.04 -12.09 14.10
CA ASP A 483 -6.19 -12.50 14.91
C ASP A 483 -7.27 -11.41 15.07
N CYS A 484 -6.94 -10.15 14.86
CA CYS A 484 -7.90 -9.04 14.84
C CYS A 484 -8.36 -8.64 13.43
N SER A 485 -7.83 -9.26 12.36
CA SER A 485 -8.04 -8.77 10.99
C SER A 485 -9.50 -8.73 10.55
N PHE A 486 -10.30 -9.74 10.92
CA PHE A 486 -11.75 -9.73 10.63
C PHE A 486 -12.44 -8.55 11.33
N ALA A 487 -12.25 -8.41 12.63
CA ALA A 487 -12.90 -7.35 13.41
C ALA A 487 -12.51 -5.96 12.92
N VAL A 488 -11.22 -5.74 12.65
CA VAL A 488 -10.71 -4.44 12.14
C VAL A 488 -11.20 -4.17 10.72
N SER A 489 -11.29 -5.18 9.85
CA SER A 489 -11.90 -5.04 8.53
C SER A 489 -13.38 -4.66 8.61
N GLN A 490 -14.13 -5.12 9.62
CA GLN A 490 -15.52 -4.75 9.82
C GLN A 490 -15.64 -3.27 10.23
N VAL A 491 -14.95 -2.84 11.28
CA VAL A 491 -15.03 -1.44 11.74
C VAL A 491 -14.47 -0.46 10.73
N GLY A 492 -13.50 -0.87 9.93
CA GLY A 492 -12.92 -0.06 8.86
C GLY A 492 -13.90 0.41 7.78
N ARG A 493 -15.03 -0.30 7.61
CA ARG A 493 -16.09 0.05 6.65
C ARG A 493 -16.83 1.34 7.02
N PHE A 494 -16.88 1.68 8.30
CA PHE A 494 -17.71 2.75 8.84
C PHE A 494 -16.95 4.02 9.19
N CYS A 495 -15.74 4.20 8.65
CA CYS A 495 -14.92 5.39 8.89
C CYS A 495 -15.51 6.71 8.38
N HIS A 496 -16.49 6.67 7.47
CA HIS A 496 -17.11 7.86 6.90
C HIS A 496 -18.14 8.45 7.87
N ASP A 497 -19.04 7.61 8.40
CA ASP A 497 -20.12 8.00 9.31
C ASP A 497 -20.23 6.97 10.45
N PRO A 498 -19.33 7.04 11.46
CA PRO A 498 -19.34 6.08 12.55
C PRO A 498 -20.48 6.35 13.53
N LYS A 499 -21.21 5.29 13.86
CA LYS A 499 -22.25 5.29 14.88
C LYS A 499 -21.71 4.77 16.22
N LYS A 500 -22.51 4.91 17.27
CA LYS A 500 -22.19 4.42 18.63
C LYS A 500 -21.96 2.90 18.68
N SER A 501 -22.70 2.14 17.85
CA SER A 501 -22.51 0.70 17.67
C SER A 501 -21.12 0.39 17.11
N HIS A 502 -20.62 1.17 16.14
CA HIS A 502 -19.29 1.03 15.56
C HIS A 502 -18.18 1.37 16.57
N ALA A 503 -18.38 2.41 17.40
CA ALA A 503 -17.47 2.74 18.50
C ALA A 503 -17.42 1.62 19.54
N THR A 504 -18.56 1.00 19.86
CA THR A 504 -18.65 -0.17 20.74
C THR A 504 -17.90 -1.38 20.19
N ALA A 505 -17.95 -1.59 18.86
CA ALA A 505 -17.15 -2.64 18.21
C ALA A 505 -15.64 -2.37 18.32
N ILE A 506 -15.19 -1.13 18.16
CA ILE A 506 -13.78 -0.76 18.42
C ILE A 506 -13.42 -1.02 19.90
N LYS A 507 -14.27 -0.62 20.85
CA LYS A 507 -14.05 -0.89 22.30
C LYS A 507 -13.91 -2.39 22.58
N THR A 508 -14.63 -3.25 21.85
CA THR A 508 -14.51 -4.72 21.95
C THR A 508 -13.14 -5.20 21.50
N ILE A 509 -12.62 -4.66 20.35
CA ILE A 509 -11.26 -4.95 19.90
C ILE A 509 -10.23 -4.49 20.93
N VAL A 510 -10.38 -3.28 21.48
CA VAL A 510 -9.46 -2.72 22.47
C VAL A 510 -9.42 -3.56 23.75
N ARG A 511 -10.57 -4.05 24.25
CA ARG A 511 -10.65 -4.96 25.41
C ARG A 511 -9.91 -6.28 25.15
N TYR A 512 -10.02 -6.82 23.94
CA TYR A 512 -9.26 -8.00 23.54
C TYR A 512 -7.75 -7.71 23.48
N LEU A 513 -7.34 -6.59 22.90
CA LEU A 513 -5.96 -6.15 22.87
C LEU A 513 -5.39 -5.88 24.26
N HIS A 514 -6.18 -5.29 25.15
CA HIS A 514 -5.80 -5.10 26.56
C HIS A 514 -5.45 -6.44 27.22
N ARG A 515 -6.29 -7.47 27.04
CA ARG A 515 -6.05 -8.82 27.55
C ARG A 515 -4.78 -9.47 26.99
N THR A 516 -4.45 -9.17 25.75
CA THR A 516 -3.37 -9.82 24.99
C THR A 516 -2.28 -8.84 24.59
N SER A 517 -2.06 -7.81 25.42
CA SER A 517 -1.16 -6.69 25.11
C SER A 517 0.32 -7.08 25.00
N ASP A 518 0.70 -8.18 25.65
CA ASP A 518 2.04 -8.77 25.61
C ASP A 518 2.24 -9.73 24.42
N LYS A 519 1.17 -10.12 23.73
CA LYS A 519 1.19 -11.12 22.67
C LYS A 519 1.47 -10.50 21.30
N GLY A 520 2.08 -11.32 20.45
CA GLY A 520 2.38 -11.02 19.06
C GLY A 520 2.30 -12.29 18.21
N MET A 521 3.03 -12.32 17.12
CA MET A 521 3.09 -13.47 16.22
C MET A 521 4.42 -14.21 16.41
N ILE A 522 4.35 -15.52 16.62
CA ILE A 522 5.54 -16.38 16.76
C ILE A 522 5.91 -16.94 15.40
N VAL A 523 7.09 -16.57 14.93
CA VAL A 523 7.71 -17.11 13.71
C VAL A 523 8.64 -18.24 14.13
N ARG A 524 8.22 -19.48 13.88
CA ARG A 524 8.98 -20.70 14.18
C ARG A 524 8.92 -21.63 12.97
N PRO A 525 9.91 -21.55 12.06
CA PRO A 525 9.87 -22.32 10.82
C PRO A 525 10.13 -23.81 11.06
N THR A 526 9.47 -24.64 10.27
CA THR A 526 9.61 -26.11 10.29
C THR A 526 10.89 -26.60 9.60
N GLY A 527 11.62 -25.73 8.90
CA GLY A 527 12.79 -26.12 8.11
C GLY A 527 12.46 -26.64 6.70
N ILE A 528 11.18 -26.76 6.33
CA ILE A 528 10.74 -27.19 4.99
C ILE A 528 10.20 -25.98 4.26
N LEU A 529 10.72 -25.69 3.05
CA LEU A 529 10.29 -24.53 2.24
C LEU A 529 8.98 -24.83 1.49
N ASN A 530 7.89 -25.11 2.23
CA ASN A 530 6.56 -25.26 1.67
C ASN A 530 5.71 -23.99 1.85
N LEU A 531 4.80 -23.77 0.90
CA LEU A 531 3.77 -22.74 0.98
C LEU A 531 2.42 -23.42 1.21
N GLU A 532 1.79 -23.15 2.34
CA GLU A 532 0.45 -23.63 2.68
C GLU A 532 -0.51 -22.44 2.66
N ASN A 533 -1.53 -22.49 1.82
CA ASN A 533 -2.50 -21.45 1.59
C ASN A 533 -3.89 -21.93 2.03
N TYR A 534 -4.51 -21.29 3.00
CA TYR A 534 -5.88 -21.58 3.45
C TYR A 534 -6.79 -20.48 2.92
N VAL A 535 -7.91 -20.91 2.33
CA VAL A 535 -8.87 -20.01 1.66
C VAL A 535 -10.27 -20.37 2.10
N ASP A 536 -11.05 -19.35 2.46
CA ASP A 536 -12.47 -19.47 2.82
C ASP A 536 -13.26 -18.27 2.31
N ALA A 537 -14.56 -18.45 2.05
CA ALA A 537 -15.47 -17.35 1.75
C ALA A 537 -16.78 -17.45 2.51
N SER A 538 -17.10 -16.44 3.28
CA SER A 538 -18.42 -16.30 3.89
C SER A 538 -19.42 -15.70 2.89
N PHE A 539 -20.33 -16.54 2.36
CA PHE A 539 -21.32 -16.14 1.35
C PHE A 539 -22.34 -15.16 1.95
N ALA A 540 -22.58 -14.03 1.23
CA ALA A 540 -23.57 -13.01 1.58
C ALA A 540 -23.52 -12.60 3.07
N ASN A 541 -22.35 -12.34 3.61
CA ASN A 541 -22.07 -12.22 5.05
C ASN A 541 -22.84 -11.10 5.76
N SER A 542 -23.32 -10.09 5.03
CA SER A 542 -24.06 -8.94 5.58
C SER A 542 -25.56 -8.99 5.29
N TYR A 543 -26.08 -10.11 4.74
CA TYR A 543 -27.50 -10.25 4.44
C TYR A 543 -28.34 -10.22 5.72
N GLY A 544 -29.39 -9.42 5.72
CA GLY A 544 -30.26 -9.21 6.91
C GLY A 544 -29.67 -8.31 8.01
N VAL A 545 -28.47 -7.75 7.78
CA VAL A 545 -27.79 -6.81 8.68
C VAL A 545 -27.66 -5.44 8.03
N GLU A 546 -27.33 -5.41 6.74
CA GLU A 546 -27.33 -4.19 5.92
C GLU A 546 -28.68 -4.00 5.24
N PRO A 547 -29.06 -2.76 4.86
CA PRO A 547 -30.25 -2.49 4.08
C PRO A 547 -30.28 -3.34 2.81
N ALA A 548 -31.44 -3.89 2.47
CA ALA A 548 -31.59 -4.79 1.32
C ALA A 548 -31.23 -4.11 -0.02
N GLU A 549 -31.41 -2.80 -0.09
CA GLU A 549 -31.13 -1.95 -1.24
C GLU A 549 -29.62 -1.70 -1.45
N ASP A 550 -28.80 -1.87 -0.40
CA ASP A 550 -27.35 -1.72 -0.52
C ASP A 550 -26.74 -3.01 -1.08
N PRO A 551 -26.07 -2.96 -2.24
CA PRO A 551 -25.37 -4.13 -2.79
C PRO A 551 -24.33 -4.77 -1.84
N VAL A 552 -23.88 -4.04 -0.81
CA VAL A 552 -22.97 -4.56 0.21
C VAL A 552 -23.63 -5.65 1.05
N SER A 553 -24.96 -5.62 1.21
CA SER A 553 -25.75 -6.61 1.96
C SER A 553 -25.52 -8.05 1.48
N VAL A 554 -25.35 -8.24 0.15
CA VAL A 554 -25.18 -9.54 -0.49
C VAL A 554 -23.71 -9.87 -0.89
N LYS A 555 -22.75 -8.98 -0.58
CA LYS A 555 -21.34 -9.26 -0.85
C LYS A 555 -20.78 -10.33 0.09
N SER A 556 -20.07 -11.27 -0.48
CA SER A 556 -19.33 -12.30 0.26
C SER A 556 -18.02 -11.73 0.82
N ARG A 557 -17.47 -12.38 1.84
CA ARG A 557 -16.17 -12.04 2.41
C ARG A 557 -15.15 -13.13 2.10
N THR A 558 -13.98 -12.73 1.63
CA THR A 558 -12.83 -13.61 1.40
C THR A 558 -11.87 -13.55 2.59
N GLY A 559 -11.47 -14.72 3.06
CA GLY A 559 -10.36 -14.95 3.99
C GLY A 559 -9.25 -15.72 3.29
N ILE A 560 -8.02 -15.23 3.39
CA ILE A 560 -6.84 -15.88 2.84
C ILE A 560 -5.73 -15.80 3.88
N ILE A 561 -5.04 -16.92 4.10
CA ILE A 561 -3.79 -16.91 4.85
C ILE A 561 -2.78 -17.86 4.20
N VAL A 562 -1.58 -17.34 3.93
CA VAL A 562 -0.46 -18.11 3.37
C VAL A 562 0.62 -18.24 4.42
N PHE A 563 1.07 -19.47 4.63
CA PHE A 563 2.22 -19.80 5.47
C PHE A 563 3.42 -20.17 4.60
N LEU A 564 4.61 -19.79 5.06
CA LEU A 564 5.89 -20.31 4.57
C LEU A 564 6.57 -21.08 5.69
N ALA A 565 6.91 -22.33 5.45
CA ALA A 565 7.55 -23.19 6.45
C ALA A 565 6.80 -23.23 7.80
N GLY A 566 5.47 -23.24 7.76
CA GLY A 566 4.60 -23.22 8.94
C GLY A 566 4.44 -21.84 9.62
N CYS A 567 5.05 -20.77 9.08
CA CYS A 567 4.96 -19.42 9.62
C CYS A 567 4.01 -18.53 8.80
N PRO A 568 3.12 -17.74 9.42
CA PRO A 568 2.25 -16.82 8.70
C PRO A 568 3.06 -15.80 7.88
N LEU A 569 2.77 -15.69 6.60
CA LEU A 569 3.47 -14.81 5.68
C LEU A 569 2.58 -13.67 5.19
N ILE A 570 1.38 -14.01 4.71
CA ILE A 570 0.35 -13.06 4.24
C ILE A 570 -1.00 -13.53 4.74
N TRP A 571 -1.87 -12.58 5.11
CA TRP A 571 -3.27 -12.81 5.41
C TRP A 571 -4.15 -11.67 4.95
N LYS A 572 -5.41 -11.97 4.62
CA LYS A 572 -6.40 -10.99 4.18
C LYS A 572 -7.79 -11.36 4.69
N SER A 573 -8.53 -10.32 5.09
CA SER A 573 -9.96 -10.38 5.37
C SER A 573 -10.64 -9.22 4.65
N GLN A 574 -11.42 -9.48 3.60
CA GLN A 574 -12.01 -8.43 2.79
C GLN A 574 -13.32 -8.84 2.12
N LEU A 575 -14.22 -7.87 1.88
CA LEU A 575 -15.40 -8.07 1.05
C LEU A 575 -15.01 -8.29 -0.41
N GLN A 576 -15.68 -9.21 -1.09
CA GLN A 576 -15.51 -9.42 -2.52
C GLN A 576 -16.03 -8.22 -3.30
N GLN A 577 -15.38 -7.88 -4.40
CA GLN A 577 -15.79 -6.76 -5.25
C GLN A 577 -17.05 -7.09 -6.04
N SER A 578 -17.15 -8.30 -6.56
CA SER A 578 -18.32 -8.80 -7.30
C SER A 578 -19.23 -9.63 -6.41
N ILE A 579 -20.53 -9.53 -6.64
CA ILE A 579 -21.54 -10.35 -5.98
C ILE A 579 -21.39 -11.79 -6.46
N ALA A 580 -21.37 -12.75 -5.54
CA ALA A 580 -21.43 -14.17 -5.84
C ALA A 580 -22.90 -14.63 -5.82
N LEU A 581 -23.28 -15.51 -6.75
CA LEU A 581 -24.66 -16.00 -6.86
C LEU A 581 -24.86 -17.33 -6.10
N SER A 582 -23.81 -17.87 -5.52
CA SER A 582 -23.85 -19.10 -4.71
C SER A 582 -22.64 -19.18 -3.81
N THR A 583 -22.71 -20.01 -2.77
CA THR A 583 -21.58 -20.36 -1.90
C THR A 583 -20.39 -20.86 -2.71
N PHE A 584 -20.63 -21.80 -3.66
CA PHE A 584 -19.60 -22.27 -4.58
C PHE A 584 -18.88 -21.15 -5.32
N GLN A 585 -19.63 -20.17 -5.84
CA GLN A 585 -19.05 -19.03 -6.57
C GLN A 585 -18.21 -18.15 -5.66
N SER A 586 -18.66 -17.89 -4.42
CA SER A 586 -17.90 -17.08 -3.47
C SER A 586 -16.57 -17.74 -3.10
N GLU A 587 -16.58 -19.06 -2.85
CA GLU A 587 -15.37 -19.85 -2.58
C GLU A 587 -14.41 -19.83 -3.77
N TYR A 588 -14.94 -20.07 -4.97
CA TYR A 588 -14.11 -20.07 -6.16
C TYR A 588 -13.50 -18.71 -6.48
N GLN A 589 -14.20 -17.61 -6.16
CA GLN A 589 -13.66 -16.26 -6.25
C GLN A 589 -12.52 -16.05 -5.24
N ALA A 590 -12.67 -16.52 -4.00
CA ALA A 590 -11.64 -16.47 -2.98
C ALA A 590 -10.42 -17.30 -3.39
N LEU A 591 -10.63 -18.50 -3.91
CA LEU A 591 -9.57 -19.37 -4.43
C LEU A 591 -8.80 -18.70 -5.57
N SER A 592 -9.49 -18.16 -6.57
CA SER A 592 -8.84 -17.40 -7.66
C SER A 592 -8.04 -16.21 -7.17
N HIS A 593 -8.56 -15.49 -6.15
CA HIS A 593 -7.86 -14.37 -5.53
C HIS A 593 -6.60 -14.84 -4.79
N SER A 594 -6.67 -15.93 -4.05
CA SER A 594 -5.52 -16.47 -3.33
C SER A 594 -4.39 -16.90 -4.27
N MET A 595 -4.72 -17.43 -5.45
CA MET A 595 -3.72 -17.81 -6.45
C MET A 595 -2.92 -16.62 -6.99
N ARG A 596 -3.52 -15.43 -7.06
CA ARG A 596 -2.82 -14.18 -7.41
C ARG A 596 -1.75 -13.81 -6.39
N ILE A 597 -1.88 -14.28 -5.15
CA ILE A 597 -0.89 -14.13 -4.08
C ILE A 597 0.13 -15.26 -4.12
N LEU A 598 -0.35 -16.49 -4.20
CA LEU A 598 0.48 -17.69 -4.08
C LEU A 598 1.47 -17.87 -5.23
N ILE A 599 1.04 -17.60 -6.48
CA ILE A 599 1.89 -17.76 -7.67
C ILE A 599 3.12 -16.85 -7.62
N PRO A 600 3.02 -15.52 -7.37
CA PRO A 600 4.18 -14.67 -7.20
C PRO A 600 5.06 -15.05 -6.00
N LEU A 601 4.46 -15.47 -4.87
CA LEU A 601 5.23 -15.92 -3.70
C LEU A 601 6.06 -17.17 -4.01
N ARG A 602 5.50 -18.13 -4.73
CA ARG A 602 6.26 -19.27 -5.22
C ARG A 602 7.39 -18.83 -6.12
N GLY A 603 7.14 -17.88 -7.03
CA GLY A 603 8.16 -17.30 -7.89
C GLY A 603 9.28 -16.63 -7.10
N LEU A 604 8.95 -15.84 -6.07
CA LEU A 604 9.91 -15.23 -5.16
C LEU A 604 10.76 -16.28 -4.44
N LEU A 605 10.13 -17.36 -3.95
CA LEU A 605 10.84 -18.44 -3.25
C LEU A 605 11.82 -19.17 -4.19
N LEU A 606 11.42 -19.44 -5.42
CA LEU A 606 12.28 -20.06 -6.45
C LEU A 606 13.42 -19.13 -6.87
N GLU A 607 13.16 -17.84 -7.08
CA GLU A 607 14.19 -16.84 -7.38
C GLU A 607 15.22 -16.77 -6.25
N THR A 608 14.74 -16.67 -5.01
CA THR A 608 15.59 -16.60 -3.82
C THR A 608 16.45 -17.86 -3.69
N SER A 609 15.85 -19.03 -3.89
CA SER A 609 16.56 -20.31 -3.84
C SER A 609 17.70 -20.36 -4.84
N ALA A 610 17.48 -19.87 -6.06
CA ALA A 610 18.49 -19.80 -7.10
C ALA A 610 19.58 -18.74 -6.80
N LYS A 611 19.18 -17.53 -6.37
CA LYS A 611 20.09 -16.42 -6.09
C LYS A 611 21.01 -16.68 -4.89
N LEU A 612 20.48 -17.29 -3.85
CA LEU A 612 21.23 -17.65 -2.64
C LEU A 612 21.92 -19.02 -2.74
N MET A 613 21.70 -19.75 -3.84
CA MET A 613 22.23 -21.11 -4.06
C MET A 613 21.87 -22.05 -2.89
N LEU A 614 20.58 -22.05 -2.49
CA LEU A 614 20.13 -22.84 -1.36
C LEU A 614 20.37 -24.33 -1.58
N PRO A 615 20.67 -25.11 -0.52
CA PRO A 615 20.89 -26.55 -0.63
C PRO A 615 19.73 -27.29 -1.30
N ALA A 616 20.04 -28.27 -2.14
CA ALA A 616 19.03 -29.09 -2.82
C ALA A 616 18.05 -29.77 -1.86
N ALA A 617 18.51 -30.13 -0.66
CA ALA A 617 17.65 -30.70 0.39
C ALA A 617 16.51 -29.74 0.83
N LEU A 618 16.72 -28.41 0.78
CA LEU A 618 15.71 -27.43 1.07
C LEU A 618 14.81 -27.14 -0.14
N THR A 619 15.38 -27.14 -1.34
CA THR A 619 14.68 -26.70 -2.57
C THR A 619 13.90 -27.79 -3.28
N SER A 620 14.30 -29.06 -3.10
CA SER A 620 13.61 -30.23 -3.71
C SER A 620 12.18 -30.42 -3.21
N THR A 621 11.82 -29.82 -2.09
CA THR A 621 10.51 -29.96 -1.45
C THR A 621 9.68 -28.67 -1.46
N ILE A 622 9.94 -27.74 -2.40
CA ILE A 622 9.10 -26.54 -2.55
C ILE A 622 7.72 -26.97 -3.10
N LEU A 623 6.84 -27.30 -2.18
CA LEU A 623 5.44 -27.61 -2.45
C LEU A 623 4.58 -26.40 -2.14
N CYS A 624 3.55 -26.18 -2.97
CA CYS A 624 2.52 -25.20 -2.72
C CYS A 624 1.18 -25.92 -2.62
N ARG A 625 0.55 -25.88 -1.46
CA ARG A 625 -0.77 -26.45 -1.24
C ARG A 625 -1.77 -25.35 -0.94
N THR A 626 -2.95 -25.47 -1.55
CA THR A 626 -4.10 -24.62 -1.24
C THR A 626 -5.19 -25.50 -0.63
N HIS A 627 -5.56 -25.15 0.60
CA HIS A 627 -6.57 -25.83 1.39
C HIS A 627 -7.92 -25.21 1.14
N GLU A 628 -8.87 -26.02 0.65
CA GLU A 628 -10.24 -25.65 0.29
C GLU A 628 -11.21 -26.63 0.94
N ASP A 629 -12.24 -26.15 1.63
CA ASP A 629 -13.22 -27.03 2.30
C ASP A 629 -14.51 -27.20 1.48
N ASN A 630 -14.74 -26.34 0.46
CA ASN A 630 -15.87 -26.49 -0.45
C ASN A 630 -15.59 -27.55 -1.53
N ALA A 631 -16.30 -28.66 -1.47
CA ALA A 631 -16.11 -29.81 -2.37
C ALA A 631 -16.31 -29.44 -3.87
N SER A 632 -17.23 -28.51 -4.18
CA SER A 632 -17.49 -28.10 -5.56
C SER A 632 -16.37 -27.20 -6.10
N ALA A 633 -15.82 -26.28 -5.28
CA ALA A 633 -14.69 -25.43 -5.63
C ALA A 633 -13.43 -26.28 -5.83
N LEU A 634 -13.19 -27.23 -4.93
CA LEU A 634 -12.10 -28.20 -5.03
C LEU A 634 -12.18 -29.05 -6.31
N LEU A 635 -13.36 -29.59 -6.61
CA LEU A 635 -13.58 -30.41 -7.82
C LEU A 635 -13.29 -29.58 -9.09
N LEU A 636 -13.81 -28.35 -9.17
CA LEU A 636 -13.61 -27.51 -10.34
C LEU A 636 -12.15 -27.09 -10.52
N ALA A 637 -11.44 -26.77 -9.42
CA ALA A 637 -10.03 -26.42 -9.46
C ALA A 637 -9.16 -27.57 -10.03
N ASN A 638 -9.47 -28.82 -9.66
CA ASN A 638 -8.68 -29.99 -10.05
C ASN A 638 -9.13 -30.65 -11.39
N SER A 639 -10.44 -30.57 -11.71
CA SER A 639 -10.97 -31.24 -12.93
C SER A 639 -10.64 -30.50 -14.22
N GLN A 640 -10.38 -29.19 -14.15
CA GLN A 640 -10.14 -28.33 -15.31
C GLN A 640 -11.25 -28.38 -16.37
N HIS A 641 -12.45 -28.79 -15.98
CA HIS A 641 -13.60 -28.94 -16.87
C HIS A 641 -14.62 -27.83 -16.66
N LEU A 642 -14.88 -27.08 -17.74
CA LEU A 642 -15.98 -26.09 -17.80
C LEU A 642 -17.22 -26.75 -18.38
N ASN A 643 -18.37 -26.54 -17.76
CA ASN A 643 -19.67 -26.88 -18.29
C ASN A 643 -20.49 -25.59 -18.53
N ASN A 644 -21.65 -25.74 -19.18
CA ASN A 644 -22.49 -24.58 -19.51
C ASN A 644 -22.97 -23.78 -18.29
N ARG A 645 -22.97 -24.37 -17.08
CA ARG A 645 -23.43 -23.69 -15.85
C ARG A 645 -22.33 -22.83 -15.22
N ASN A 646 -21.05 -23.16 -15.41
CA ASN A 646 -19.92 -22.46 -14.78
C ASN A 646 -19.00 -21.73 -15.79
N LYS A 647 -19.39 -21.65 -17.08
CA LYS A 647 -18.60 -20.95 -18.11
C LYS A 647 -18.30 -19.48 -17.82
N TYR A 648 -19.14 -18.82 -17.04
CA TYR A 648 -18.93 -17.43 -16.64
C TYR A 648 -17.74 -17.25 -15.68
N LEU A 649 -17.25 -18.33 -15.08
CA LEU A 649 -16.04 -18.34 -14.28
C LEU A 649 -14.76 -18.57 -15.10
N ALA A 650 -14.87 -18.74 -16.43
CA ALA A 650 -13.76 -19.14 -17.30
C ALA A 650 -12.50 -18.30 -17.11
N VAL A 651 -12.62 -16.96 -17.06
CA VAL A 651 -11.46 -16.08 -16.87
C VAL A 651 -10.74 -16.35 -15.54
N LYS A 652 -11.52 -16.53 -14.45
CA LYS A 652 -10.96 -16.84 -13.13
C LYS A 652 -10.32 -18.21 -13.07
N LEU A 653 -10.87 -19.17 -13.82
CA LEU A 653 -10.34 -20.52 -13.96
C LEU A 653 -9.02 -20.54 -14.72
N HIS A 654 -9.01 -19.99 -15.93
CA HIS A 654 -7.82 -19.99 -16.79
C HIS A 654 -6.63 -19.27 -16.19
N HIS A 655 -6.88 -18.29 -15.30
CA HIS A 655 -5.82 -17.54 -14.62
C HIS A 655 -4.82 -18.44 -13.89
N PHE A 656 -5.26 -19.51 -13.26
CA PHE A 656 -4.36 -20.34 -12.45
C PHE A 656 -4.29 -21.83 -12.87
N TRP A 657 -5.12 -22.31 -13.79
CA TRP A 657 -5.15 -23.72 -14.19
C TRP A 657 -3.79 -24.26 -14.68
N SER A 658 -3.03 -23.43 -15.39
CA SER A 658 -1.69 -23.82 -15.84
C SER A 658 -0.72 -24.10 -14.68
N HIS A 659 -1.01 -23.58 -13.49
CA HIS A 659 -0.22 -23.75 -12.28
C HIS A 659 -0.72 -24.87 -11.38
N VAL A 660 -1.99 -25.30 -11.50
CA VAL A 660 -2.54 -26.41 -10.73
C VAL A 660 -2.10 -27.74 -11.35
N LYS A 661 -0.94 -28.19 -10.89
CA LYS A 661 -0.28 -29.43 -11.34
C LYS A 661 0.46 -30.07 -10.18
N PRO A 662 0.60 -31.42 -10.17
CA PRO A 662 1.44 -32.09 -9.17
C PRO A 662 2.84 -31.49 -9.11
N GLY A 663 3.32 -31.21 -7.88
CA GLY A 663 4.64 -30.61 -7.65
C GLY A 663 4.76 -29.11 -7.96
N ILE A 664 3.69 -28.44 -8.41
CA ILE A 664 3.66 -26.98 -8.62
C ILE A 664 2.72 -26.33 -7.61
N ILE A 665 1.41 -26.45 -7.81
CA ILE A 665 0.37 -26.05 -6.85
C ILE A 665 -0.66 -27.20 -6.79
N GLU A 666 -0.96 -27.64 -5.61
CA GLU A 666 -1.97 -28.66 -5.34
C GLU A 666 -3.13 -28.02 -4.59
N VAL A 667 -4.37 -28.20 -5.09
CA VAL A 667 -5.57 -27.82 -4.36
C VAL A 667 -6.08 -29.05 -3.63
N VAL A 668 -6.06 -29.03 -2.31
CA VAL A 668 -6.35 -30.18 -1.44
C VAL A 668 -7.55 -29.90 -0.55
N LYS A 669 -8.26 -30.99 -0.18
CA LYS A 669 -9.38 -30.90 0.75
C LYS A 669 -8.88 -30.51 2.16
N CYS A 670 -9.56 -29.56 2.79
CA CYS A 670 -9.40 -29.23 4.18
C CYS A 670 -10.65 -29.64 4.98
N ASP A 671 -10.46 -30.08 6.22
CA ASP A 671 -11.59 -30.22 7.15
C ASP A 671 -11.97 -28.80 7.64
N THR A 672 -13.27 -28.50 7.67
CA THR A 672 -13.77 -27.19 8.14
C THR A 672 -13.31 -26.87 9.56
N LYS A 673 -13.07 -27.87 10.41
CA LYS A 673 -12.51 -27.63 11.74
C LYS A 673 -11.06 -27.13 11.71
N GLU A 674 -10.32 -27.41 10.65
CA GLU A 674 -8.93 -27.01 10.45
C GLU A 674 -8.78 -25.82 9.52
N MET A 675 -9.90 -25.28 8.98
CA MET A 675 -9.90 -24.13 8.08
C MET A 675 -9.52 -22.86 8.86
N ILE A 676 -8.23 -22.52 8.84
CA ILE A 676 -7.69 -21.34 9.56
C ILE A 676 -8.28 -20.05 8.99
N ALA A 677 -8.61 -20.03 7.69
CA ALA A 677 -9.18 -18.86 7.02
C ALA A 677 -10.56 -18.47 7.55
N ASP A 678 -11.29 -19.35 8.24
CA ASP A 678 -12.52 -19.03 8.99
C ASP A 678 -12.34 -17.84 9.94
N HIS A 679 -11.17 -17.73 10.53
CA HIS A 679 -10.81 -16.64 11.43
C HIS A 679 -10.82 -15.25 10.73
N LEU A 680 -10.75 -15.25 9.41
CA LEU A 680 -10.70 -14.05 8.58
C LEU A 680 -12.03 -13.73 7.88
N THR A 681 -13.02 -14.63 7.95
CA THR A 681 -14.29 -14.48 7.21
C THR A 681 -15.51 -14.27 8.12
N LYS A 682 -15.49 -14.77 9.33
CA LYS A 682 -16.65 -14.75 10.23
C LYS A 682 -16.28 -14.54 11.70
N PRO A 683 -17.21 -14.00 12.52
CA PRO A 683 -17.00 -13.93 13.97
C PRO A 683 -17.10 -15.36 14.55
N LEU A 684 -16.17 -15.71 15.41
CA LEU A 684 -16.05 -17.04 15.97
C LEU A 684 -16.37 -17.04 17.46
N VAL A 685 -17.00 -18.13 17.95
CA VAL A 685 -17.12 -18.39 19.37
C VAL A 685 -15.73 -18.65 19.97
N ARG A 686 -15.59 -18.38 21.28
CA ARG A 686 -14.29 -18.35 21.97
C ARG A 686 -13.43 -19.59 21.72
N GLU A 687 -13.97 -20.78 21.87
CA GLU A 687 -13.21 -22.04 21.79
C GLU A 687 -12.62 -22.22 20.36
N VAL A 688 -13.41 -21.95 19.32
CA VAL A 688 -12.98 -22.03 17.92
C VAL A 688 -11.96 -20.94 17.62
N PHE A 689 -12.24 -19.71 18.09
CA PHE A 689 -11.33 -18.58 17.94
C PHE A 689 -9.94 -18.87 18.52
N GLU A 690 -9.87 -19.32 19.79
CA GLU A 690 -8.60 -19.61 20.47
C GLU A 690 -7.84 -20.75 19.80
N ARG A 691 -8.54 -21.80 19.33
CA ARG A 691 -7.93 -22.90 18.59
C ARG A 691 -7.29 -22.44 17.28
N LEU A 692 -8.05 -21.76 16.43
CA LEU A 692 -7.54 -21.28 15.13
C LEU A 692 -6.48 -20.19 15.30
N ARG A 693 -6.62 -19.31 16.30
CA ARG A 693 -5.58 -18.34 16.65
C ARG A 693 -4.28 -19.04 17.02
N LYS A 694 -4.32 -20.11 17.82
CA LYS A 694 -3.11 -20.88 18.17
C LYS A 694 -2.44 -21.47 16.93
N MET A 695 -3.22 -22.01 16.00
CA MET A 695 -2.67 -22.52 14.73
C MET A 695 -2.04 -21.39 13.89
N MET A 696 -2.65 -20.20 13.89
CA MET A 696 -2.20 -19.06 13.11
C MET A 696 -1.01 -18.33 13.74
N MET A 697 -1.00 -18.12 15.04
CA MET A 697 -0.07 -17.24 15.73
C MET A 697 0.91 -17.94 16.68
N GLY A 698 0.71 -19.21 16.96
CA GLY A 698 1.57 -20.02 17.83
C GLY A 698 1.26 -19.93 19.33
N TRP A 699 0.14 -19.26 19.77
CA TRP A 699 -0.26 -19.11 21.19
C TRP A 699 -1.77 -19.10 21.41
#